data_84631d5f4e3a6bcc376a5c58a5712671
#
_entry.id   84631d5f4e3a6bcc376a5c58a5712671
#
_cell.length_a   1.000
_cell.length_b   1.000
_cell.length_c   1.000
_cell.angle_alpha   90.00
_cell.angle_beta   90.00
_cell.angle_gamma   90.00
#
_symmetry.space_group_name_H-M   'P 1'
#
loop_
_entity.id
_entity.type
_entity.pdbx_description
1 polymer ?
#
loop_
_entity_poly.entity_id
_entity_poly.type
_entity_poly.pdbx_seq_one_letter_code
_entity_poly.pdbx_strand_id
1 'polypeptide(L)'
;MAASTDEEMRVLKRNGKYENIGFDKILKRVKSIGQECGIKLNYTTFVMKVIDQLYDGIPTAKIDELTAEQCASLSIQHPDYNTLAGRLIVSNHHKNTSSSFFSVVKKLYQFKDVHQKSYPLVNKEFYEIVEKNKEELDKMIIHERDYLIDYFGFKTMERSYLMKVGGVIVERPQYLWLRVAICIHGDNMEKVRTTYDLMSQKYFTHATPTLFNAGTPKQQLSSCYLVALEEDSITGIYNTLADCAQISKYSGGIGLHIHNIRASGSHIRGTNGKTDGLVPMLKVYNATARYVNQAGKRNGSFAIYLEPWHADIDNFLDMKKNHGDEEMKARDLFYALWIPDLFMERVKANCDWTLMCPDECPGLADVYGAKFVELYTKYETLNKGKKTVKARDLWFKILDSQMETGTPYLLYKDAVNEKSNQKNIGTIKSSNLCTEINEYSDDKETAVCNLASIGLSSFVKEDKSFDYGKLHEVTKVVAENLDKVIDINFYPTDKTKRSNMRHRPIGIGVQGLADVFALMDIPFHSEGAKSVNTLIFETIYHAALEKSMEISRERGINIKNGVITTNELSSSSSNSSSSNSSSSNSSSNNSSSSEDCCGAYSTFKGSPISQGIFQFDMWSVKPSPRYDWAELRKNIIQYGIRNSLSVAPMPTASTAQILGNNECFEPFTSNIYTRRTMAGEFIIVNKYLMKELIDLQLWNEDMKNNIIANNGSIQQINGIPQHIKEKYKIVWEIPMKHIIDMSKDRGAFICQSQSLNLWVEEPTYKTLTSMHFYSWEAGLKTGMYYLRRKAKHQAQQFTIEPDKKIKVETEPEVCEMCSA
;
A
#
# COMPACT_ATOMS: atom_id res chain seq x y z
N MET A 1 -26.34 15.83 61.58
CA MET A 1 -25.50 16.83 60.96
C MET A 1 -24.28 16.07 60.41
N ALA A 2 -24.31 15.65 59.20
CA ALA A 2 -23.16 15.13 58.49
C ALA A 2 -22.49 16.34 57.79
N ALA A 3 -21.28 16.68 58.21
CA ALA A 3 -20.46 17.66 57.55
C ALA A 3 -20.12 17.15 56.15
N SER A 4 -20.70 17.80 55.15
CA SER A 4 -20.21 17.64 53.78
C SER A 4 -18.84 18.33 53.71
N THR A 5 -17.76 17.55 53.78
CA THR A 5 -16.46 18.05 53.38
C THR A 5 -16.60 18.30 51.89
N ASP A 6 -16.65 19.58 51.45
CA ASP A 6 -16.38 20.01 50.08
C ASP A 6 -14.93 19.62 49.79
N GLU A 7 -14.67 18.34 49.44
CA GLU A 7 -13.37 17.97 48.91
C GLU A 7 -13.24 18.55 47.48
N GLU A 8 -12.49 19.66 47.38
CA GLU A 8 -12.16 20.24 46.09
C GLU A 8 -11.50 19.18 45.20
N MET A 9 -12.04 18.98 44.00
CA MET A 9 -11.52 18.05 43.02
C MET A 9 -10.04 18.34 42.69
N ARG A 10 -9.20 17.33 42.68
CA ARG A 10 -7.75 17.42 42.45
C ARG A 10 -7.33 16.81 41.13
N VAL A 11 -6.20 17.21 40.61
CA VAL A 11 -5.56 16.67 39.41
C VAL A 11 -4.17 16.13 39.72
N LEU A 12 -3.82 15.02 39.08
CA LEU A 12 -2.47 14.46 39.13
C LEU A 12 -1.60 15.10 38.05
N LYS A 13 -0.61 15.86 38.48
CA LYS A 13 0.35 16.48 37.57
C LYS A 13 1.37 15.49 37.03
N ARG A 14 2.02 15.81 35.89
CA ARG A 14 3.06 14.96 35.28
C ARG A 14 4.29 14.70 36.18
N ASN A 15 4.51 15.53 37.21
CA ASN A 15 5.56 15.35 38.21
C ASN A 15 5.13 14.47 39.38
N GLY A 16 3.94 13.87 39.34
CA GLY A 16 3.38 13.00 40.37
C GLY A 16 2.72 13.73 41.54
N LYS A 17 2.65 15.07 41.56
CA LYS A 17 2.01 15.84 42.63
C LYS A 17 0.53 16.08 42.33
N TYR A 18 -0.29 16.10 43.39
CA TYR A 18 -1.67 16.54 43.31
C TYR A 18 -1.78 18.05 43.48
N GLU A 19 -2.66 18.67 42.71
CA GLU A 19 -3.05 20.08 42.82
C GLU A 19 -4.57 20.19 42.69
N ASN A 20 -5.18 21.20 43.29
CA ASN A 20 -6.59 21.51 43.10
C ASN A 20 -6.82 21.88 41.62
N ILE A 21 -7.95 21.39 41.06
CA ILE A 21 -8.30 21.66 39.68
C ILE A 21 -8.59 23.15 39.45
N GLY A 22 -8.08 23.69 38.37
CA GLY A 22 -8.40 25.04 37.92
C GLY A 22 -9.03 24.96 36.54
N PHE A 23 -10.34 25.04 36.45
CA PHE A 23 -11.06 24.98 35.16
C PHE A 23 -10.64 26.08 34.18
N ASP A 24 -10.30 27.27 34.69
CA ASP A 24 -9.75 28.37 33.91
C ASP A 24 -8.41 28.02 33.23
N LYS A 25 -7.61 27.15 33.83
CA LYS A 25 -6.34 26.68 33.26
C LYS A 25 -6.55 25.89 31.98
N ILE A 26 -7.62 25.07 31.90
CA ILE A 26 -7.98 24.31 30.69
C ILE A 26 -8.34 25.27 29.57
N LEU A 27 -9.21 26.24 29.84
CA LEU A 27 -9.61 27.25 28.86
C LEU A 27 -8.43 28.10 28.36
N LYS A 28 -7.56 28.56 29.30
CA LYS A 28 -6.35 29.35 28.96
C LYS A 28 -5.43 28.56 28.05
N ARG A 29 -5.20 27.26 28.34
CA ARG A 29 -4.35 26.38 27.51
C ARG A 29 -4.91 26.24 26.09
N VAL A 30 -6.20 25.96 25.95
CA VAL A 30 -6.84 25.84 24.64
C VAL A 30 -6.77 27.15 23.87
N LYS A 31 -7.04 28.27 24.51
CA LYS A 31 -6.94 29.62 23.92
C LYS A 31 -5.52 29.91 23.44
N SER A 32 -4.49 29.62 24.25
CA SER A 32 -3.09 29.84 23.88
C SER A 32 -2.75 29.07 22.59
N ILE A 33 -3.06 27.75 22.55
CA ILE A 33 -2.77 26.92 21.36
C ILE A 33 -3.57 27.38 20.13
N GLY A 34 -4.83 27.78 20.30
CA GLY A 34 -5.64 28.28 19.21
C GLY A 34 -5.15 29.62 18.67
N GLN A 35 -4.73 30.53 19.56
CA GLN A 35 -4.18 31.84 19.19
C GLN A 35 -2.85 31.72 18.44
N GLU A 36 -1.96 30.79 18.83
CA GLU A 36 -0.70 30.50 18.13
C GLU A 36 -0.88 30.15 16.66
N CYS A 37 -2.05 29.63 16.29
CA CYS A 37 -2.39 29.25 14.90
C CYS A 37 -3.46 30.15 14.26
N GLY A 38 -3.82 31.25 14.87
CA GLY A 38 -4.79 32.18 14.31
C GLY A 38 -6.24 31.67 14.27
N ILE A 39 -6.53 30.56 14.98
CA ILE A 39 -7.86 29.92 15.01
C ILE A 39 -8.80 30.77 15.86
N LYS A 40 -9.98 31.10 15.30
CA LYS A 40 -11.02 31.88 15.96
C LYS A 40 -12.26 31.01 16.16
N LEU A 41 -12.33 30.27 17.24
CA LEU A 41 -13.43 29.37 17.61
C LEU A 41 -14.05 29.77 18.96
N ASN A 42 -15.25 29.27 19.24
CA ASN A 42 -15.81 29.36 20.56
C ASN A 42 -15.23 28.27 21.49
N TYR A 43 -14.11 28.59 22.12
CA TYR A 43 -13.42 27.65 22.98
C TYR A 43 -14.21 27.26 24.24
N THR A 44 -15.11 28.10 24.71
CA THR A 44 -15.85 27.86 25.95
C THR A 44 -16.80 26.69 25.83
N THR A 45 -17.50 26.58 24.70
CA THR A 45 -18.53 25.56 24.50
C THR A 45 -17.99 24.13 24.65
N PHE A 46 -16.83 23.82 24.04
CA PHE A 46 -16.30 22.45 24.14
C PHE A 46 -15.50 22.22 25.42
N VAL A 47 -14.86 23.26 25.99
CA VAL A 47 -14.17 23.15 27.29
C VAL A 47 -15.17 22.84 28.40
N MET A 48 -16.38 23.35 28.37
CA MET A 48 -17.44 22.94 29.31
C MET A 48 -17.74 21.46 29.22
N LYS A 49 -17.84 20.88 28.01
CA LYS A 49 -18.03 19.44 27.83
C LYS A 49 -16.88 18.60 28.35
N VAL A 50 -15.66 19.14 28.35
CA VAL A 50 -14.48 18.47 28.96
C VAL A 50 -14.60 18.49 30.47
N ILE A 51 -15.00 19.63 31.04
CA ILE A 51 -15.16 19.81 32.49
C ILE A 51 -16.16 18.79 33.05
N ASP A 52 -17.25 18.53 32.34
CA ASP A 52 -18.29 17.57 32.72
C ASP A 52 -17.78 16.10 32.80
N GLN A 53 -16.64 15.80 32.20
CA GLN A 53 -16.02 14.45 32.19
C GLN A 53 -14.88 14.29 33.19
N LEU A 54 -14.60 15.33 34.00
CA LEU A 54 -13.50 15.26 34.95
C LEU A 54 -13.90 14.52 36.21
N TYR A 55 -12.92 13.85 36.82
CA TYR A 55 -13.05 13.14 38.11
C TYR A 55 -11.86 13.44 39.00
N ASP A 56 -12.01 13.21 40.31
CA ASP A 56 -10.92 13.46 41.29
C ASP A 56 -9.70 12.59 40.97
N GLY A 57 -8.52 13.20 41.04
CA GLY A 57 -7.25 12.55 40.76
C GLY A 57 -6.93 12.36 39.27
N ILE A 58 -7.73 12.89 38.35
CA ILE A 58 -7.48 12.74 36.92
C ILE A 58 -6.08 13.25 36.52
N PRO A 59 -5.29 12.46 35.74
CA PRO A 59 -4.01 12.95 35.24
C PRO A 59 -4.18 14.12 34.25
N THR A 60 -3.35 15.15 34.39
CA THR A 60 -3.40 16.31 33.46
C THR A 60 -3.08 15.94 32.01
N ALA A 61 -2.36 14.82 31.76
CA ALA A 61 -2.18 14.25 30.43
C ALA A 61 -3.51 13.74 29.85
N LYS A 62 -4.37 13.12 30.68
CA LYS A 62 -5.69 12.65 30.26
C LYS A 62 -6.67 13.79 30.02
N ILE A 63 -6.56 14.90 30.77
CA ILE A 63 -7.34 16.12 30.48
C ILE A 63 -6.99 16.67 29.10
N ASP A 64 -5.69 16.77 28.75
CA ASP A 64 -5.25 17.20 27.42
C ASP A 64 -5.79 16.28 26.32
N GLU A 65 -5.81 14.95 26.56
CA GLU A 65 -6.34 13.95 25.64
C GLU A 65 -7.85 14.11 25.44
N LEU A 66 -8.62 14.16 26.51
CA LEU A 66 -10.07 14.42 26.47
C LEU A 66 -10.41 15.74 25.78
N THR A 67 -9.59 16.78 26.01
CA THR A 67 -9.76 18.09 25.38
C THR A 67 -9.57 17.98 23.85
N ALA A 68 -8.54 17.27 23.39
CA ALA A 68 -8.31 17.04 21.96
C ALA A 68 -9.44 16.21 21.34
N GLU A 69 -9.93 15.18 22.04
CA GLU A 69 -11.01 14.31 21.61
C GLU A 69 -12.34 15.08 21.46
N GLN A 70 -12.73 15.86 22.49
CA GLN A 70 -13.92 16.71 22.43
C GLN A 70 -13.80 17.76 21.32
N CYS A 71 -12.60 18.31 21.10
CA CYS A 71 -12.35 19.23 20.00
C CYS A 71 -12.52 18.54 18.63
N ALA A 72 -11.96 17.33 18.47
CA ALA A 72 -12.09 16.54 17.24
C ALA A 72 -13.55 16.17 16.93
N SER A 73 -14.37 15.89 17.95
CA SER A 73 -15.81 15.59 17.77
C SER A 73 -16.60 16.78 17.18
N LEU A 74 -16.09 17.99 17.35
CA LEU A 74 -16.68 19.21 16.79
C LEU A 74 -16.14 19.58 15.40
N SER A 75 -15.26 18.77 14.82
CA SER A 75 -14.71 19.00 13.46
C SER A 75 -15.81 19.06 12.39
N ILE A 76 -16.96 18.49 12.66
CA ILE A 76 -18.16 18.58 11.84
C ILE A 76 -18.78 19.99 11.78
N GLN A 77 -18.48 20.85 12.73
CA GLN A 77 -18.98 22.24 12.75
C GLN A 77 -18.06 23.18 11.99
N HIS A 78 -16.75 23.00 12.11
CA HIS A 78 -15.74 23.81 11.43
C HIS A 78 -14.42 23.03 11.30
N PRO A 79 -13.70 23.14 10.16
CA PRO A 79 -12.44 22.40 9.94
C PRO A 79 -11.35 22.73 10.98
N ASP A 80 -11.35 23.96 11.51
CA ASP A 80 -10.37 24.42 12.49
C ASP A 80 -10.43 23.64 13.81
N TYR A 81 -11.55 23.00 14.13
CA TYR A 81 -11.61 22.10 15.29
C TYR A 81 -10.70 20.89 15.12
N ASN A 82 -10.59 20.31 13.91
CA ASN A 82 -9.66 19.22 13.63
C ASN A 82 -8.20 19.68 13.75
N THR A 83 -7.89 20.86 13.23
CA THR A 83 -6.55 21.47 13.36
C THR A 83 -6.19 21.72 14.83
N LEU A 84 -7.11 22.30 15.60
CA LEU A 84 -6.90 22.53 17.03
C LEU A 84 -6.75 21.22 17.81
N ALA A 85 -7.56 20.21 17.51
CA ALA A 85 -7.47 18.89 18.14
C ALA A 85 -6.11 18.23 17.87
N GLY A 86 -5.62 18.30 16.64
CA GLY A 86 -4.29 17.82 16.25
C GLY A 86 -3.19 18.52 17.06
N ARG A 87 -3.26 19.85 17.19
CA ARG A 87 -2.28 20.62 17.98
C ARG A 87 -2.35 20.30 19.48
N LEU A 88 -3.53 20.12 20.02
CA LEU A 88 -3.71 19.74 21.43
C LEU A 88 -3.09 18.38 21.75
N ILE A 89 -3.37 17.37 20.92
CA ILE A 89 -2.85 16.02 21.13
C ILE A 89 -1.33 15.96 20.92
N VAL A 90 -0.78 16.62 19.90
CA VAL A 90 0.67 16.71 19.65
C VAL A 90 1.37 17.46 20.79
N SER A 91 0.82 18.59 21.25
CA SER A 91 1.36 19.34 22.40
C SER A 91 1.33 18.50 23.69
N ASN A 92 0.29 17.69 23.91
CA ASN A 92 0.24 16.71 24.99
C ASN A 92 1.37 15.69 24.87
N HIS A 93 1.56 15.14 23.68
CA HIS A 93 2.60 14.16 23.38
C HIS A 93 4.01 14.73 23.61
N HIS A 94 4.28 15.97 23.19
CA HIS A 94 5.55 16.65 23.44
C HIS A 94 5.86 16.81 24.92
N LYS A 95 4.83 17.05 25.75
CA LYS A 95 5.01 17.15 27.22
C LYS A 95 5.27 15.79 27.88
N ASN A 96 4.89 14.69 27.23
CA ASN A 96 5.07 13.33 27.77
C ASN A 96 6.33 12.65 27.21
N THR A 97 7.05 13.27 26.26
CA THR A 97 8.21 12.68 25.56
C THR A 97 9.43 13.62 25.64
N SER A 98 10.63 13.02 25.55
CA SER A 98 11.88 13.80 25.55
C SER A 98 11.99 14.67 24.30
N SER A 99 12.57 15.87 24.46
CA SER A 99 12.91 16.79 23.35
C SER A 99 14.24 16.47 22.68
N SER A 100 15.05 15.53 23.21
CA SER A 100 16.30 15.06 22.60
C SER A 100 16.09 13.70 21.94
N PHE A 101 16.38 13.64 20.66
CA PHE A 101 16.35 12.42 19.87
C PHE A 101 17.34 11.39 20.39
N PHE A 102 18.57 11.83 20.68
CA PHE A 102 19.60 10.93 21.25
C PHE A 102 19.14 10.30 22.56
N SER A 103 18.50 11.07 23.44
CA SER A 103 17.97 10.54 24.73
C SER A 103 16.95 9.42 24.50
N VAL A 104 16.06 9.56 23.50
CA VAL A 104 15.07 8.55 23.14
C VAL A 104 15.75 7.30 22.55
N VAL A 105 16.67 7.48 21.60
CA VAL A 105 17.40 6.36 20.96
C VAL A 105 18.23 5.60 21.99
N LYS A 106 18.89 6.30 22.93
CA LYS A 106 19.61 5.68 24.06
C LYS A 106 18.70 4.84 24.93
N LYS A 107 17.49 5.34 25.24
CA LYS A 107 16.49 4.59 26.02
C LYS A 107 16.02 3.33 25.28
N LEU A 108 15.83 3.40 23.97
CA LEU A 108 15.47 2.25 23.12
C LEU A 108 16.60 1.23 23.06
N TYR A 109 17.86 1.69 22.93
CA TYR A 109 19.03 0.81 22.87
C TYR A 109 19.31 0.10 24.19
N GLN A 110 19.09 0.78 25.32
CA GLN A 110 19.32 0.25 26.67
C GLN A 110 18.13 -0.54 27.25
N PHE A 111 17.11 -0.82 26.43
CA PHE A 111 15.93 -1.54 26.87
C PHE A 111 16.27 -2.94 27.40
N LYS A 112 15.62 -3.31 28.49
CA LYS A 112 15.68 -4.65 29.09
C LYS A 112 14.29 -5.26 29.10
N ASP A 113 14.21 -6.55 28.82
CA ASP A 113 12.98 -7.33 28.88
C ASP A 113 12.44 -7.53 30.30
N VAL A 114 11.34 -8.24 30.44
CA VAL A 114 10.72 -8.56 31.75
C VAL A 114 11.64 -9.38 32.66
N HIS A 115 12.64 -10.05 32.10
CA HIS A 115 13.66 -10.82 32.82
C HIS A 115 14.93 -10.02 33.09
N GLN A 116 14.92 -8.70 32.89
CA GLN A 116 16.09 -7.80 33.04
C GLN A 116 17.26 -8.12 32.10
N LYS A 117 17.02 -8.93 31.06
CA LYS A 117 18.03 -9.17 30.02
C LYS A 117 18.04 -8.02 29.02
N SER A 118 19.24 -7.64 28.57
CA SER A 118 19.39 -6.63 27.51
C SER A 118 18.69 -7.08 26.25
N TYR A 119 17.76 -6.28 25.75
CA TYR A 119 16.99 -6.52 24.54
C TYR A 119 16.80 -5.21 23.75
N PRO A 120 17.86 -4.72 23.10
CA PRO A 120 17.79 -3.46 22.36
C PRO A 120 16.65 -3.44 21.35
N LEU A 121 15.89 -2.35 21.33
CA LEU A 121 14.80 -2.15 20.37
C LEU A 121 15.29 -1.50 19.07
N VAL A 122 16.51 -0.93 19.10
CA VAL A 122 17.23 -0.44 17.92
C VAL A 122 18.56 -1.17 17.78
N ASN A 123 19.06 -1.31 16.55
CA ASN A 123 20.31 -2.00 16.29
C ASN A 123 21.54 -1.15 16.70
N LYS A 124 22.69 -1.82 16.85
CA LYS A 124 23.93 -1.21 17.32
C LYS A 124 24.47 -0.14 16.36
N GLU A 125 24.50 -0.44 15.08
CA GLU A 125 24.99 0.46 14.04
C GLU A 125 24.21 1.79 14.02
N PHE A 126 22.87 1.71 14.05
CA PHE A 126 21.99 2.87 14.15
C PHE A 126 22.30 3.70 15.41
N TYR A 127 22.44 3.02 16.57
CA TYR A 127 22.78 3.71 17.83
C TYR A 127 24.11 4.44 17.74
N GLU A 128 25.17 3.81 17.19
CA GLU A 128 26.51 4.39 17.05
C GLU A 128 26.51 5.62 16.13
N ILE A 129 25.75 5.56 15.00
CA ILE A 129 25.59 6.70 14.09
C ILE A 129 24.91 7.88 14.83
N VAL A 130 23.84 7.59 15.59
CA VAL A 130 23.12 8.63 16.33
C VAL A 130 23.94 9.22 17.46
N GLU A 131 24.72 8.41 18.19
CA GLU A 131 25.62 8.87 19.27
C GLU A 131 26.72 9.77 18.75
N LYS A 132 27.34 9.39 17.61
CA LYS A 132 28.39 10.16 16.94
C LYS A 132 27.89 11.53 16.48
N ASN A 133 26.69 11.61 15.91
CA ASN A 133 26.14 12.81 15.27
C ASN A 133 25.05 13.51 16.11
N LYS A 134 24.95 13.24 17.41
CA LYS A 134 23.83 13.63 18.28
C LYS A 134 23.49 15.12 18.24
N GLU A 135 24.49 15.99 18.22
CA GLU A 135 24.27 17.45 18.25
C GLU A 135 23.75 17.98 16.90
N GLU A 136 24.23 17.42 15.80
CA GLU A 136 23.76 17.76 14.47
C GLU A 136 22.32 17.26 14.26
N LEU A 137 22.02 16.01 14.66
CA LEU A 137 20.70 15.40 14.55
C LEU A 137 19.66 16.13 15.42
N ASP A 138 19.98 16.47 16.66
CA ASP A 138 19.08 17.26 17.52
C ASP A 138 18.78 18.67 16.94
N LYS A 139 19.77 19.30 16.27
CA LYS A 139 19.57 20.59 15.56
C LYS A 139 18.81 20.44 14.23
N MET A 140 18.85 19.28 13.60
CA MET A 140 18.15 19.01 12.34
C MET A 140 16.63 18.95 12.54
N ILE A 141 16.17 18.53 13.71
CA ILE A 141 14.75 18.30 14.01
C ILE A 141 13.99 19.61 14.13
N ILE A 142 12.90 19.71 13.37
CA ILE A 142 11.94 20.82 13.41
C ILE A 142 10.65 20.32 14.06
N HIS A 143 10.56 20.44 15.38
CA HIS A 143 9.43 19.91 16.18
C HIS A 143 8.06 20.49 15.77
N GLU A 144 8.04 21.71 15.24
CA GLU A 144 6.84 22.39 14.76
C GLU A 144 6.15 21.63 13.63
N ARG A 145 6.90 20.82 12.86
CA ARG A 145 6.34 19.98 11.80
C ARG A 145 5.44 18.85 12.32
N ASP A 146 5.51 18.48 13.60
CA ASP A 146 4.56 17.55 14.20
C ASP A 146 3.12 18.10 14.16
N TYR A 147 2.97 19.42 14.19
CA TYR A 147 1.66 20.09 14.09
C TYR A 147 1.07 20.12 12.68
N LEU A 148 1.79 19.63 11.67
CA LEU A 148 1.21 19.36 10.34
C LEU A 148 0.33 18.10 10.32
N ILE A 149 0.44 17.26 11.35
CA ILE A 149 -0.33 16.02 11.49
C ILE A 149 -1.64 16.34 12.18
N ASP A 150 -2.77 15.96 11.58
CA ASP A 150 -4.07 16.14 12.20
C ASP A 150 -4.33 15.13 13.34
N TYR A 151 -5.46 15.28 14.01
CA TYR A 151 -5.83 14.41 15.14
C TYR A 151 -5.85 12.92 14.76
N PHE A 152 -6.46 12.59 13.64
CA PHE A 152 -6.62 11.19 13.21
C PHE A 152 -5.31 10.59 12.69
N GLY A 153 -4.51 11.37 11.97
CA GLY A 153 -3.16 10.98 11.57
C GLY A 153 -2.28 10.70 12.77
N PHE A 154 -2.32 11.57 13.79
CA PHE A 154 -1.58 11.37 15.02
C PHE A 154 -2.04 10.11 15.78
N LYS A 155 -3.35 9.90 15.92
CA LYS A 155 -3.90 8.70 16.57
C LYS A 155 -3.52 7.42 15.84
N THR A 156 -3.42 7.46 14.51
CA THR A 156 -2.91 6.34 13.71
C THR A 156 -1.45 6.07 14.02
N MET A 157 -0.61 7.10 14.09
CA MET A 157 0.81 6.96 14.46
C MET A 157 0.97 6.44 15.89
N GLU A 158 0.24 6.99 16.85
CA GLU A 158 0.25 6.60 18.27
C GLU A 158 -0.10 5.12 18.46
N ARG A 159 -1.13 4.65 17.75
CA ARG A 159 -1.59 3.27 17.84
C ARG A 159 -0.52 2.28 17.36
N SER A 160 0.08 2.53 16.19
CA SER A 160 0.78 1.49 15.45
C SER A 160 2.23 1.80 15.10
N TYR A 161 2.65 3.07 14.98
CA TYR A 161 3.92 3.43 14.35
C TYR A 161 5.01 3.89 15.33
N LEU A 162 4.64 4.67 16.34
CA LEU A 162 5.60 5.25 17.27
C LEU A 162 6.14 4.19 18.23
N MET A 163 7.45 4.19 18.44
CA MET A 163 8.13 3.24 19.33
C MET A 163 7.76 3.42 20.80
N LYS A 164 7.63 2.28 21.47
CA LYS A 164 7.21 2.18 22.87
C LYS A 164 8.28 1.48 23.71
N VAL A 165 8.40 1.90 24.97
CA VAL A 165 9.21 1.23 25.99
C VAL A 165 8.29 0.89 27.16
N GLY A 166 8.15 -0.39 27.50
CA GLY A 166 7.23 -0.82 28.57
C GLY A 166 5.77 -0.42 28.33
N GLY A 167 5.32 -0.41 27.07
CA GLY A 167 3.96 0.00 26.70
C GLY A 167 3.76 1.52 26.57
N VAL A 168 4.73 2.35 26.99
CA VAL A 168 4.66 3.81 26.92
C VAL A 168 5.38 4.31 25.67
N ILE A 169 4.71 5.19 24.90
CA ILE A 169 5.29 5.81 23.71
C ILE A 169 6.42 6.76 24.12
N VAL A 170 7.58 6.63 23.46
CA VAL A 170 8.76 7.47 23.69
C VAL A 170 9.19 8.26 22.46
N GLU A 171 8.78 7.80 21.28
CA GLU A 171 9.14 8.40 19.99
C GLU A 171 8.15 9.51 19.62
N ARG A 172 8.64 10.62 19.05
CA ARG A 172 7.84 11.67 18.42
C ARG A 172 7.71 11.41 16.92
N PRO A 173 6.72 11.97 16.21
CA PRO A 173 6.62 11.80 14.75
C PRO A 173 7.91 12.23 14.02
N GLN A 174 8.52 13.37 14.40
CA GLN A 174 9.80 13.80 13.81
C GLN A 174 10.93 12.80 14.04
N TYR A 175 10.94 12.10 15.16
CA TYR A 175 11.94 11.07 15.44
C TYR A 175 11.75 9.83 14.56
N LEU A 176 10.51 9.46 14.26
CA LEU A 176 10.21 8.39 13.32
C LEU A 176 10.77 8.73 11.93
N TRP A 177 10.49 9.93 11.41
CA TRP A 177 11.00 10.35 10.10
C TRP A 177 12.53 10.37 10.07
N LEU A 178 13.16 10.91 11.11
CA LEU A 178 14.60 10.95 11.21
C LEU A 178 15.23 9.55 11.37
N ARG A 179 14.62 8.68 12.14
CA ARG A 179 15.05 7.27 12.30
C ARG A 179 15.05 6.54 10.95
N VAL A 180 14.01 6.71 10.16
CA VAL A 180 13.92 6.12 8.81
C VAL A 180 15.01 6.69 7.90
N ALA A 181 15.20 8.00 7.89
CA ALA A 181 16.23 8.66 7.07
C ALA A 181 17.65 8.19 7.42
N ILE A 182 17.98 8.11 8.71
CA ILE A 182 19.28 7.61 9.18
C ILE A 182 19.47 6.13 8.82
N CYS A 183 18.44 5.32 9.00
CA CYS A 183 18.48 3.90 8.64
C CYS A 183 18.84 3.70 7.16
N ILE A 184 18.28 4.53 6.27
CA ILE A 184 18.48 4.41 4.81
C ILE A 184 19.86 4.95 4.39
N HIS A 185 20.31 6.07 4.96
CA HIS A 185 21.48 6.80 4.48
C HIS A 185 22.71 6.72 5.39
N GLY A 186 22.57 6.09 6.56
CA GLY A 186 23.69 5.92 7.51
C GLY A 186 24.29 7.26 7.93
N ASP A 187 25.60 7.40 7.77
CA ASP A 187 26.39 8.58 8.15
C ASP A 187 26.34 9.73 7.11
N ASN A 188 25.62 9.57 6.00
CA ASN A 188 25.48 10.64 5.01
C ASN A 188 24.42 11.66 5.46
N MET A 189 24.83 12.62 6.28
CA MET A 189 23.94 13.61 6.91
C MET A 189 23.22 14.52 5.91
N GLU A 190 23.79 14.78 4.73
CA GLU A 190 23.12 15.57 3.68
C GLU A 190 21.88 14.82 3.14
N LYS A 191 22.05 13.53 2.81
CA LYS A 191 20.94 12.68 2.35
C LYS A 191 19.94 12.39 3.46
N VAL A 192 20.40 12.20 4.70
CA VAL A 192 19.55 12.10 5.89
C VAL A 192 18.66 13.33 6.00
N ARG A 193 19.23 14.53 5.92
CA ARG A 193 18.50 15.80 5.99
C ARG A 193 17.47 15.91 4.87
N THR A 194 17.87 15.66 3.63
CA THR A 194 16.98 15.72 2.47
C THR A 194 15.78 14.79 2.61
N THR A 195 16.01 13.52 2.98
CA THR A 195 14.95 12.53 3.19
C THR A 195 14.03 12.90 4.36
N TYR A 196 14.61 13.31 5.49
CA TYR A 196 13.88 13.78 6.66
C TYR A 196 13.00 15.00 6.32
N ASP A 197 13.56 16.01 5.66
CA ASP A 197 12.84 17.23 5.31
C ASP A 197 11.62 16.94 4.43
N LEU A 198 11.78 16.09 3.41
CA LEU A 198 10.67 15.75 2.51
C LEU A 198 9.59 14.91 3.19
N MET A 199 9.95 13.91 4.00
CA MET A 199 8.96 13.12 4.75
C MET A 199 8.24 13.96 5.80
N SER A 200 8.96 14.74 6.59
CA SER A 200 8.40 15.56 7.65
C SER A 200 7.49 16.70 7.16
N GLN A 201 7.66 17.11 5.89
CA GLN A 201 6.81 18.08 5.19
C GLN A 201 5.70 17.42 4.36
N LYS A 202 5.50 16.07 4.48
CA LYS A 202 4.40 15.31 3.87
C LYS A 202 4.49 15.15 2.34
N TYR A 203 5.65 15.35 1.72
CA TYR A 203 5.82 15.12 0.30
C TYR A 203 5.75 13.63 -0.07
N PHE A 204 6.22 12.75 0.80
CA PHE A 204 6.11 11.31 0.64
C PHE A 204 6.23 10.57 1.97
N THR A 205 5.90 9.29 1.96
CA THR A 205 6.19 8.38 3.06
C THR A 205 6.62 7.01 2.53
N HIS A 206 7.48 6.34 3.29
CA HIS A 206 7.75 4.93 3.05
C HIS A 206 6.57 4.06 3.50
N ALA A 207 6.52 2.83 2.99
CA ALA A 207 5.51 1.86 3.38
C ALA A 207 5.61 1.46 4.86
N THR A 208 4.52 0.93 5.37
CA THR A 208 4.37 0.55 6.79
C THR A 208 5.51 -0.31 7.34
N PRO A 209 6.01 -1.38 6.66
CA PRO A 209 7.14 -2.14 7.19
C PRO A 209 8.41 -1.33 7.38
N THR A 210 8.70 -0.41 6.47
CA THR A 210 9.85 0.50 6.61
C THR A 210 9.68 1.41 7.82
N LEU A 211 8.49 2.01 8.00
CA LEU A 211 8.21 2.88 9.15
C LEU A 211 8.29 2.13 10.48
N PHE A 212 7.85 0.87 10.52
CA PHE A 212 7.88 0.05 11.74
C PHE A 212 9.27 -0.42 12.11
N ASN A 213 10.06 -0.86 11.13
CA ASN A 213 11.23 -1.69 11.35
C ASN A 213 12.57 -1.00 11.08
N ALA A 214 12.57 0.22 10.48
CA ALA A 214 13.81 0.95 10.25
C ALA A 214 14.59 1.17 11.56
N GLY A 215 15.86 0.82 11.57
CA GLY A 215 16.74 0.94 12.72
C GLY A 215 16.55 -0.14 13.80
N THR A 216 15.64 -1.11 13.64
CA THR A 216 15.47 -2.23 14.58
C THR A 216 16.52 -3.33 14.33
N PRO A 217 16.74 -4.26 15.28
CA PRO A 217 17.73 -5.34 15.10
C PRO A 217 17.48 -6.25 13.89
N LYS A 218 16.22 -6.43 13.48
CA LYS A 218 15.83 -7.16 12.27
C LYS A 218 14.94 -6.26 11.43
N GLN A 219 15.58 -5.40 10.66
CA GLN A 219 14.91 -4.38 9.87
C GLN A 219 14.37 -4.96 8.56
N GLN A 220 13.26 -5.71 8.65
CA GLN A 220 12.50 -6.12 7.49
C GLN A 220 11.70 -4.92 6.99
N LEU A 221 12.08 -4.36 5.83
CA LEU A 221 11.59 -3.10 5.30
C LEU A 221 10.65 -3.27 4.10
N SER A 222 10.56 -4.49 3.55
CA SER A 222 9.80 -4.81 2.34
C SER A 222 8.33 -5.11 2.65
N SER A 223 7.44 -4.72 1.75
CA SER A 223 5.99 -4.88 1.95
C SER A 223 5.42 -6.11 1.28
N CYS A 224 5.88 -6.44 0.08
CA CYS A 224 5.23 -7.38 -0.82
C CYS A 224 6.16 -8.51 -1.22
N TYR A 225 5.60 -9.72 -1.23
CA TYR A 225 6.30 -10.95 -1.59
C TYR A 225 5.45 -11.77 -2.56
N LEU A 226 6.05 -12.18 -3.68
CA LEU A 226 5.44 -13.09 -4.64
C LEU A 226 6.14 -14.44 -4.54
N VAL A 227 5.42 -15.41 -4.02
CA VAL A 227 5.93 -16.75 -3.74
C VAL A 227 5.44 -17.71 -4.81
N ALA A 228 6.36 -18.48 -5.36
CA ALA A 228 6.03 -19.63 -6.20
C ALA A 228 5.92 -20.87 -5.33
N LEU A 229 4.89 -21.67 -5.53
CA LEU A 229 4.85 -23.00 -4.95
C LEU A 229 5.94 -23.86 -5.62
N GLU A 230 6.86 -24.43 -4.81
CA GLU A 230 8.07 -25.08 -5.32
C GLU A 230 7.78 -26.19 -6.31
N GLU A 231 7.04 -27.19 -5.86
CA GLU A 231 6.65 -28.33 -6.68
C GLU A 231 5.39 -29.01 -6.16
N ASP A 232 4.77 -29.80 -7.01
CA ASP A 232 3.58 -30.63 -6.66
C ASP A 232 4.00 -31.88 -5.87
N SER A 233 4.53 -31.66 -4.67
CA SER A 233 4.93 -32.69 -3.71
C SER A 233 4.66 -32.19 -2.27
N ILE A 234 4.56 -33.15 -1.33
CA ILE A 234 4.40 -32.79 0.09
C ILE A 234 5.56 -31.90 0.55
N THR A 235 6.78 -32.24 0.15
CA THR A 235 7.97 -31.44 0.51
C THR A 235 7.87 -30.03 -0.05
N GLY A 236 7.59 -29.86 -1.33
CA GLY A 236 7.48 -28.54 -1.95
C GLY A 236 6.33 -27.70 -1.38
N ILE A 237 5.18 -28.31 -1.12
CA ILE A 237 4.03 -27.64 -0.49
C ILE A 237 4.37 -27.14 0.91
N TYR A 238 4.98 -27.97 1.76
CA TYR A 238 5.32 -27.58 3.13
C TYR A 238 6.52 -26.66 3.23
N ASN A 239 7.53 -26.79 2.35
CA ASN A 239 8.62 -25.81 2.26
C ASN A 239 8.08 -24.42 1.91
N THR A 240 7.18 -24.34 0.92
CA THR A 240 6.52 -23.08 0.54
C THR A 240 5.69 -22.52 1.69
N LEU A 241 4.97 -23.36 2.43
CA LEU A 241 4.23 -22.96 3.62
C LEU A 241 5.14 -22.40 4.70
N ALA A 242 6.30 -23.02 4.93
CA ALA A 242 7.31 -22.54 5.88
C ALA A 242 7.87 -21.17 5.45
N ASP A 243 8.16 -20.99 4.17
CA ASP A 243 8.60 -19.69 3.62
C ASP A 243 7.51 -18.62 3.84
N CYS A 244 6.24 -18.93 3.54
CA CYS A 244 5.11 -18.05 3.81
C CYS A 244 5.00 -17.68 5.30
N ALA A 245 5.18 -18.63 6.20
CA ALA A 245 5.16 -18.39 7.64
C ALA A 245 6.30 -17.46 8.09
N GLN A 246 7.52 -17.65 7.56
CA GLN A 246 8.65 -16.76 7.87
C GLN A 246 8.44 -15.34 7.33
N ILE A 247 7.93 -15.19 6.12
CA ILE A 247 7.61 -13.89 5.53
C ILE A 247 6.52 -13.19 6.37
N SER A 248 5.44 -13.90 6.71
CA SER A 248 4.34 -13.37 7.52
C SER A 248 4.80 -12.91 8.90
N LYS A 249 5.67 -13.69 9.57
CA LYS A 249 6.25 -13.32 10.88
C LYS A 249 6.89 -11.93 10.87
N TYR A 250 7.49 -11.53 9.76
CA TYR A 250 8.16 -10.24 9.61
C TYR A 250 7.31 -9.20 8.87
N SER A 251 5.98 -9.34 8.88
CA SER A 251 5.02 -8.37 8.35
C SER A 251 4.99 -8.24 6.81
N GLY A 252 5.42 -9.27 6.07
CA GLY A 252 5.29 -9.32 4.62
C GLY A 252 3.90 -9.76 4.18
N GLY A 253 3.29 -9.06 3.23
CA GLY A 253 2.09 -9.49 2.51
C GLY A 253 2.47 -10.47 1.39
N ILE A 254 1.69 -11.53 1.18
CA ILE A 254 2.04 -12.62 0.28
C ILE A 254 1.05 -12.76 -0.86
N GLY A 255 1.55 -12.83 -2.10
CA GLY A 255 0.87 -13.41 -3.24
C GLY A 255 1.47 -14.77 -3.57
N LEU A 256 0.68 -15.81 -3.59
CA LEU A 256 1.11 -17.20 -3.83
C LEU A 256 0.42 -17.77 -5.06
N HIS A 257 1.15 -18.20 -6.07
CA HIS A 257 0.57 -18.95 -7.17
C HIS A 257 0.68 -20.46 -6.98
N ILE A 258 -0.42 -21.16 -7.31
CA ILE A 258 -0.56 -22.61 -7.09
C ILE A 258 -1.00 -23.37 -8.35
N HIS A 259 -0.76 -22.80 -9.53
CA HIS A 259 -1.22 -23.34 -10.81
C HIS A 259 -0.68 -24.75 -11.12
N ASN A 260 0.45 -25.11 -10.54
CA ASN A 260 1.17 -26.37 -10.76
C ASN A 260 0.71 -27.52 -9.85
N ILE A 261 -0.18 -27.30 -8.91
CA ILE A 261 -0.68 -28.37 -8.02
C ILE A 261 -1.73 -29.20 -8.74
N ARG A 262 -1.61 -30.52 -8.70
CA ARG A 262 -2.58 -31.43 -9.31
C ARG A 262 -3.98 -31.31 -8.74
N ALA A 263 -4.96 -31.47 -9.63
CA ALA A 263 -6.36 -31.35 -9.26
C ALA A 263 -6.87 -32.57 -8.49
N SER A 264 -7.98 -32.38 -7.76
CA SER A 264 -8.71 -33.45 -7.07
C SER A 264 -8.99 -34.65 -7.98
N GLY A 265 -8.88 -35.87 -7.44
CA GLY A 265 -9.04 -37.10 -8.15
C GLY A 265 -7.88 -37.56 -9.04
N SER A 266 -6.80 -36.76 -9.10
CA SER A 266 -5.60 -37.14 -9.86
C SER A 266 -4.75 -38.17 -9.11
N HIS A 267 -4.07 -39.01 -9.88
CA HIS A 267 -3.33 -40.17 -9.36
C HIS A 267 -2.07 -39.78 -8.58
N ILE A 268 -1.84 -40.40 -7.44
CA ILE A 268 -0.62 -40.27 -6.64
C ILE A 268 0.31 -41.44 -6.93
N ARG A 269 1.40 -41.20 -7.62
CA ARG A 269 2.32 -42.23 -8.16
C ARG A 269 2.90 -43.13 -7.07
N GLY A 270 3.18 -42.65 -5.87
CA GLY A 270 3.84 -43.42 -4.81
C GLY A 270 2.92 -44.38 -4.05
N THR A 271 1.62 -44.05 -3.95
CA THR A 271 0.65 -44.80 -3.13
C THR A 271 -0.46 -45.45 -3.94
N ASN A 272 -0.52 -45.25 -5.24
CA ASN A 272 -1.59 -45.65 -6.15
C ASN A 272 -2.97 -45.11 -5.73
N GLY A 273 -3.00 -44.04 -4.92
CA GLY A 273 -4.21 -43.36 -4.47
C GLY A 273 -4.58 -42.16 -5.35
N LYS A 274 -5.60 -41.44 -4.91
CA LYS A 274 -6.03 -40.18 -5.54
C LYS A 274 -5.85 -39.02 -4.56
N THR A 275 -5.48 -37.84 -5.06
CA THR A 275 -5.40 -36.61 -4.27
C THR A 275 -6.77 -35.98 -4.07
N ASP A 276 -6.93 -35.27 -2.95
CA ASP A 276 -8.12 -34.45 -2.66
C ASP A 276 -8.02 -33.02 -3.25
N GLY A 277 -6.91 -32.70 -3.94
CA GLY A 277 -6.70 -31.43 -4.65
C GLY A 277 -6.41 -30.22 -3.79
N LEU A 278 -6.83 -29.03 -4.25
CA LEU A 278 -6.45 -27.75 -3.67
C LEU A 278 -7.07 -27.45 -2.30
N VAL A 279 -8.30 -27.90 -2.03
CA VAL A 279 -9.06 -27.47 -0.87
C VAL A 279 -8.39 -27.84 0.46
N PRO A 280 -8.02 -29.12 0.72
CA PRO A 280 -7.36 -29.48 1.99
C PRO A 280 -6.02 -28.77 2.16
N MET A 281 -5.25 -28.61 1.09
CA MET A 281 -3.98 -27.87 1.11
C MET A 281 -4.22 -26.40 1.55
N LEU A 282 -5.17 -25.71 0.95
CA LEU A 282 -5.44 -24.29 1.27
C LEU A 282 -6.03 -24.12 2.68
N LYS A 283 -6.71 -25.12 3.25
CA LYS A 283 -7.12 -25.09 4.68
C LYS A 283 -5.89 -25.02 5.61
N VAL A 284 -4.81 -25.72 5.28
CA VAL A 284 -3.55 -25.64 6.06
C VAL A 284 -2.94 -24.26 5.93
N TYR A 285 -2.88 -23.68 4.74
CA TYR A 285 -2.42 -22.30 4.52
C TYR A 285 -3.29 -21.27 5.27
N ASN A 286 -4.60 -21.45 5.27
CA ASN A 286 -5.54 -20.62 6.02
C ASN A 286 -5.27 -20.65 7.54
N ALA A 287 -5.08 -21.84 8.10
CA ALA A 287 -4.75 -22.00 9.52
C ALA A 287 -3.40 -21.35 9.85
N THR A 288 -2.41 -21.48 8.97
CA THR A 288 -1.09 -20.85 9.12
C THR A 288 -1.18 -19.32 9.08
N ALA A 289 -1.94 -18.74 8.15
CA ALA A 289 -2.15 -17.31 8.06
C ALA A 289 -2.77 -16.73 9.35
N ARG A 290 -3.71 -17.45 9.96
CA ARG A 290 -4.30 -17.07 11.27
C ARG A 290 -3.32 -17.20 12.42
N TYR A 291 -2.52 -18.27 12.44
CA TYR A 291 -1.57 -18.55 13.52
C TYR A 291 -0.38 -17.61 13.53
N VAL A 292 0.24 -17.39 12.36
CA VAL A 292 1.43 -16.56 12.24
C VAL A 292 1.02 -15.11 11.99
N ASN A 293 0.61 -14.45 13.06
CA ASN A 293 0.34 -13.02 13.01
C ASN A 293 1.65 -12.20 13.00
N GLN A 294 1.60 -11.04 12.42
CA GLN A 294 2.72 -10.13 12.22
C GLN A 294 3.14 -9.46 13.54
N ALA A 295 3.89 -10.17 14.37
CA ALA A 295 4.37 -9.69 15.67
C ALA A 295 3.25 -9.15 16.59
N GLY A 296 2.04 -9.70 16.51
CA GLY A 296 0.86 -9.23 17.24
C GLY A 296 0.24 -7.93 16.73
N LYS A 297 0.76 -7.37 15.61
CA LYS A 297 0.27 -6.10 15.06
C LYS A 297 -0.79 -6.29 13.99
N ARG A 298 -0.72 -7.38 13.19
CA ARG A 298 -1.63 -7.70 12.08
C ARG A 298 -1.75 -9.21 11.90
N ASN A 299 -2.87 -9.67 11.34
CA ASN A 299 -3.01 -11.06 10.89
C ASN A 299 -2.17 -11.31 9.63
N GLY A 300 -1.68 -12.53 9.46
CA GLY A 300 -1.03 -12.95 8.21
C GLY A 300 -2.02 -12.90 7.04
N SER A 301 -1.56 -12.51 5.87
CA SER A 301 -2.42 -12.28 4.71
C SER A 301 -1.80 -12.88 3.46
N PHE A 302 -2.52 -13.87 2.88
CA PHE A 302 -2.09 -14.60 1.71
C PHE A 302 -3.15 -14.47 0.61
N ALA A 303 -2.75 -13.97 -0.55
CA ALA A 303 -3.56 -13.99 -1.76
C ALA A 303 -3.14 -15.18 -2.63
N ILE A 304 -4.09 -16.02 -2.95
CA ILE A 304 -3.89 -17.26 -3.70
C ILE A 304 -4.30 -17.03 -5.15
N TYR A 305 -3.36 -17.27 -6.06
CA TYR A 305 -3.55 -17.07 -7.50
C TYR A 305 -3.76 -18.39 -8.22
N LEU A 306 -4.84 -18.49 -8.98
CA LEU A 306 -5.16 -19.65 -9.81
C LEU A 306 -5.59 -19.23 -11.22
N GLU A 307 -5.19 -20.01 -12.23
CA GLU A 307 -5.68 -19.83 -13.61
C GLU A 307 -7.03 -20.58 -13.82
N PRO A 308 -7.95 -20.03 -14.63
CA PRO A 308 -9.31 -20.59 -14.78
C PRO A 308 -9.38 -21.93 -15.52
N TRP A 309 -8.29 -22.41 -16.11
CA TRP A 309 -8.23 -23.73 -16.73
C TRP A 309 -8.00 -24.88 -15.70
N HIS A 310 -7.66 -24.57 -14.46
CA HIS A 310 -7.41 -25.59 -13.45
C HIS A 310 -8.70 -26.33 -13.08
N ALA A 311 -8.63 -27.67 -12.98
CA ALA A 311 -9.82 -28.50 -12.80
C ALA A 311 -10.55 -28.28 -11.46
N ASP A 312 -9.88 -27.79 -10.43
CA ASP A 312 -10.47 -27.44 -9.13
C ASP A 312 -11.03 -26.02 -9.06
N ILE A 313 -11.17 -25.32 -10.18
CA ILE A 313 -11.59 -23.90 -10.20
C ILE A 313 -12.96 -23.68 -9.54
N ASP A 314 -13.91 -24.63 -9.73
CA ASP A 314 -15.24 -24.53 -9.12
C ASP A 314 -15.15 -24.46 -7.59
N ASN A 315 -14.36 -25.36 -6.98
CA ASN A 315 -14.13 -25.39 -5.53
C ASN A 315 -13.38 -24.15 -5.04
N PHE A 316 -12.38 -23.70 -5.81
CA PHE A 316 -11.62 -22.49 -5.49
C PHE A 316 -12.51 -21.25 -5.41
N LEU A 317 -13.47 -21.09 -6.31
CA LEU A 317 -14.42 -19.97 -6.29
C LEU A 317 -15.39 -20.01 -5.10
N ASP A 318 -15.61 -21.18 -4.51
CA ASP A 318 -16.53 -21.35 -3.39
C ASP A 318 -15.87 -21.19 -2.01
N MET A 319 -14.54 -21.20 -1.94
CA MET A 319 -13.81 -21.27 -0.66
C MET A 319 -14.05 -20.07 0.28
N LYS A 320 -14.42 -18.90 -0.24
CA LYS A 320 -14.68 -17.68 0.56
C LYS A 320 -16.17 -17.41 0.78
N LYS A 321 -17.06 -18.08 0.05
CA LYS A 321 -18.50 -17.87 0.17
C LYS A 321 -19.03 -18.15 1.58
N ASN A 322 -20.08 -17.43 1.99
CA ASN A 322 -20.65 -17.51 3.33
C ASN A 322 -21.54 -18.73 3.57
N HIS A 323 -21.89 -19.46 2.51
CA HIS A 323 -22.75 -20.64 2.56
C HIS A 323 -22.03 -21.89 2.02
N GLY A 324 -22.59 -23.06 2.32
CA GLY A 324 -22.06 -24.37 1.91
C GLY A 324 -21.30 -25.07 3.03
N ASP A 325 -20.65 -26.19 2.70
CA ASP A 325 -19.93 -27.01 3.65
C ASP A 325 -18.69 -26.30 4.18
N GLU A 326 -18.60 -26.14 5.51
CA GLU A 326 -17.46 -25.49 6.18
C GLU A 326 -16.13 -26.23 5.95
N GLU A 327 -16.16 -27.54 5.74
CA GLU A 327 -14.95 -28.31 5.40
C GLU A 327 -14.34 -27.90 4.05
N MET A 328 -15.12 -27.26 3.19
CA MET A 328 -14.69 -26.76 1.88
C MET A 328 -14.32 -25.27 1.92
N LYS A 329 -14.16 -24.66 3.11
CA LYS A 329 -13.90 -23.22 3.25
C LYS A 329 -12.50 -22.90 3.79
N ALA A 330 -11.94 -21.78 3.28
CA ALA A 330 -10.70 -21.17 3.77
C ALA A 330 -10.84 -19.63 3.65
N ARG A 331 -11.70 -19.03 4.50
CA ARG A 331 -12.20 -17.66 4.34
C ARG A 331 -11.18 -16.58 4.68
N ASP A 332 -10.14 -16.88 5.46
CA ASP A 332 -9.11 -15.90 5.83
C ASP A 332 -8.07 -15.68 4.71
N LEU A 333 -8.08 -16.54 3.67
CA LEU A 333 -7.29 -16.33 2.47
C LEU A 333 -7.99 -15.37 1.51
N PHE A 334 -7.20 -14.71 0.67
CA PHE A 334 -7.68 -13.92 -0.45
C PHE A 334 -7.53 -14.73 -1.73
N TYR A 335 -8.43 -14.55 -2.67
CA TYR A 335 -8.47 -15.33 -3.90
C TYR A 335 -8.33 -14.42 -5.11
N ALA A 336 -7.53 -14.84 -6.07
CA ALA A 336 -7.22 -14.10 -7.29
C ALA A 336 -7.24 -15.03 -8.52
N LEU A 337 -7.73 -14.53 -9.63
CA LEU A 337 -7.68 -15.21 -10.91
C LEU A 337 -6.63 -14.59 -11.81
N TRP A 338 -5.79 -15.46 -12.38
CA TRP A 338 -4.77 -15.13 -13.35
C TRP A 338 -5.26 -15.56 -14.72
N ILE A 339 -5.88 -14.62 -15.47
CA ILE A 339 -6.74 -14.93 -16.60
C ILE A 339 -5.98 -14.79 -17.92
N PRO A 340 -5.83 -15.87 -18.71
CA PRO A 340 -5.32 -15.80 -20.07
C PRO A 340 -6.37 -15.19 -21.04
N ASP A 341 -5.91 -14.48 -22.06
CA ASP A 341 -6.78 -13.83 -23.04
C ASP A 341 -7.71 -14.82 -23.74
N LEU A 342 -7.22 -16.02 -24.04
CA LEU A 342 -8.03 -17.09 -24.63
C LEU A 342 -9.32 -17.38 -23.84
N PHE A 343 -9.27 -17.32 -22.49
CA PHE A 343 -10.48 -17.50 -21.67
C PHE A 343 -11.50 -16.38 -21.92
N MET A 344 -11.04 -15.13 -21.95
CA MET A 344 -11.92 -13.98 -22.22
C MET A 344 -12.53 -14.07 -23.62
N GLU A 345 -11.73 -14.43 -24.63
CA GLU A 345 -12.19 -14.65 -26.01
C GLU A 345 -13.28 -15.74 -26.07
N ARG A 346 -13.09 -16.88 -25.38
CA ARG A 346 -14.05 -17.96 -25.32
C ARG A 346 -15.32 -17.60 -24.56
N VAL A 347 -15.23 -16.80 -23.50
CA VAL A 347 -16.41 -16.24 -22.82
C VAL A 347 -17.20 -15.34 -23.78
N LYS A 348 -16.52 -14.47 -24.53
CA LYS A 348 -17.15 -13.57 -25.51
C LYS A 348 -17.87 -14.34 -26.61
N ALA A 349 -17.22 -15.37 -27.14
CA ALA A 349 -17.75 -16.22 -28.20
C ALA A 349 -18.70 -17.34 -27.70
N ASN A 350 -18.87 -17.52 -26.39
CA ASN A 350 -19.64 -18.60 -25.76
C ASN A 350 -19.18 -20.00 -26.17
N CYS A 351 -17.87 -20.16 -26.29
CA CYS A 351 -17.24 -21.43 -26.65
C CYS A 351 -17.08 -22.35 -25.43
N ASP A 352 -16.69 -23.59 -25.70
CA ASP A 352 -16.31 -24.56 -24.66
C ASP A 352 -14.98 -24.18 -24.03
N TRP A 353 -14.85 -24.49 -22.73
CA TRP A 353 -13.64 -24.33 -21.93
C TRP A 353 -13.30 -25.62 -21.23
N THR A 354 -12.12 -26.13 -21.47
CA THR A 354 -11.68 -27.42 -20.92
C THR A 354 -10.88 -27.23 -19.66
N LEU A 355 -11.35 -27.81 -18.57
CA LEU A 355 -10.67 -27.82 -17.29
C LEU A 355 -9.61 -28.92 -17.26
N MET A 356 -8.40 -28.57 -16.87
CA MET A 356 -7.21 -29.44 -17.00
C MET A 356 -6.50 -29.61 -15.64
N CYS A 357 -5.82 -30.73 -15.50
CA CYS A 357 -4.92 -30.98 -14.38
C CYS A 357 -3.48 -30.69 -14.80
N PRO A 358 -2.69 -29.91 -14.05
CA PRO A 358 -1.31 -29.58 -14.43
C PRO A 358 -0.38 -30.82 -14.48
N ASP A 359 -0.66 -31.91 -13.75
CA ASP A 359 0.10 -33.16 -13.83
C ASP A 359 -0.07 -33.87 -15.19
N GLU A 360 -1.26 -33.73 -15.80
CA GLU A 360 -1.59 -34.33 -17.11
C GLU A 360 -1.35 -33.36 -18.28
N CYS A 361 -1.40 -32.05 -18.00
CA CYS A 361 -1.26 -30.98 -18.96
C CYS A 361 -0.18 -29.97 -18.48
N PRO A 362 1.09 -30.38 -18.36
CA PRO A 362 2.14 -29.54 -17.81
C PRO A 362 2.46 -28.34 -18.71
N GLY A 363 2.97 -27.27 -18.11
CA GLY A 363 3.53 -26.10 -18.81
C GLY A 363 2.53 -25.01 -19.17
N LEU A 364 1.21 -25.19 -18.96
CA LEU A 364 0.21 -24.15 -19.25
C LEU A 364 0.46 -22.85 -18.46
N ALA A 365 0.92 -22.94 -17.22
CA ALA A 365 1.26 -21.79 -16.41
C ALA A 365 2.55 -21.07 -16.87
N ASP A 366 3.42 -21.77 -17.62
CA ASP A 366 4.75 -21.30 -18.03
C ASP A 366 4.74 -20.50 -19.33
N VAL A 367 3.60 -20.46 -20.02
CA VAL A 367 3.44 -19.81 -21.32
C VAL A 367 2.27 -18.83 -21.31
N TYR A 368 2.31 -17.84 -22.21
CA TYR A 368 1.25 -16.84 -22.40
C TYR A 368 1.11 -16.50 -23.89
N GLY A 369 0.06 -15.76 -24.26
CA GLY A 369 -0.21 -15.35 -25.63
C GLY A 369 -0.38 -16.53 -26.58
N ALA A 370 0.13 -16.42 -27.78
CA ALA A 370 0.01 -17.46 -28.82
C ALA A 370 0.54 -18.84 -28.38
N LYS A 371 1.61 -18.87 -27.55
CA LYS A 371 2.16 -20.12 -27.04
C LYS A 371 1.21 -20.81 -26.07
N PHE A 372 0.47 -20.05 -25.27
CA PHE A 372 -0.57 -20.60 -24.41
C PHE A 372 -1.71 -21.19 -25.25
N VAL A 373 -2.19 -20.47 -26.25
CA VAL A 373 -3.24 -20.94 -27.15
C VAL A 373 -2.83 -22.25 -27.84
N GLU A 374 -1.62 -22.31 -28.38
CA GLU A 374 -1.09 -23.51 -29.03
C GLU A 374 -1.06 -24.72 -28.08
N LEU A 375 -0.49 -24.54 -26.89
CA LEU A 375 -0.36 -25.62 -25.90
C LEU A 375 -1.72 -26.07 -25.37
N TYR A 376 -2.60 -25.13 -25.05
CA TYR A 376 -3.94 -25.41 -24.54
C TYR A 376 -4.80 -26.19 -25.56
N THR A 377 -4.85 -25.72 -26.82
CA THR A 377 -5.60 -26.40 -27.89
C THR A 377 -5.02 -27.76 -28.26
N LYS A 378 -3.68 -27.94 -28.16
CA LYS A 378 -3.04 -29.25 -28.27
C LYS A 378 -3.56 -30.21 -27.22
N TYR A 379 -3.67 -29.83 -25.95
CA TYR A 379 -4.21 -30.70 -24.92
C TYR A 379 -5.70 -31.00 -25.11
N GLU A 380 -6.49 -30.06 -25.63
CA GLU A 380 -7.88 -30.32 -26.02
C GLU A 380 -7.97 -31.39 -27.13
N THR A 381 -7.18 -31.24 -28.18
CA THR A 381 -7.11 -32.21 -29.31
C THR A 381 -6.71 -33.60 -28.84
N LEU A 382 -5.82 -33.69 -27.85
CA LEU A 382 -5.36 -34.94 -27.23
C LEU A 382 -6.35 -35.52 -26.20
N ASN A 383 -7.50 -34.88 -25.98
CA ASN A 383 -8.49 -35.24 -24.96
C ASN A 383 -7.91 -35.39 -23.55
N LYS A 384 -6.99 -34.48 -23.16
CA LYS A 384 -6.35 -34.48 -21.84
C LYS A 384 -7.16 -33.80 -20.77
N GLY A 385 -8.30 -33.20 -21.12
CA GLY A 385 -9.16 -32.48 -20.18
C GLY A 385 -9.82 -33.37 -19.13
N LYS A 386 -10.02 -32.86 -17.93
CA LYS A 386 -10.83 -33.52 -16.88
C LYS A 386 -12.33 -33.31 -17.09
N LYS A 387 -12.70 -32.11 -17.53
CA LYS A 387 -14.08 -31.68 -17.72
C LYS A 387 -14.13 -30.51 -18.71
N THR A 388 -15.15 -30.53 -19.57
CA THR A 388 -15.44 -29.39 -20.46
C THR A 388 -16.71 -28.70 -20.00
N VAL A 389 -16.70 -27.41 -19.93
CA VAL A 389 -17.82 -26.53 -19.53
C VAL A 389 -17.98 -25.41 -20.55
N LYS A 390 -19.10 -24.71 -20.57
CA LYS A 390 -19.19 -23.45 -21.31
C LYS A 390 -18.37 -22.37 -20.58
N ALA A 391 -17.52 -21.67 -21.30
CA ALA A 391 -16.69 -20.60 -20.73
C ALA A 391 -17.56 -19.54 -20.04
N ARG A 392 -18.74 -19.24 -20.61
CA ARG A 392 -19.69 -18.29 -20.04
C ARG A 392 -20.33 -18.77 -18.74
N ASP A 393 -20.55 -20.07 -18.57
CA ASP A 393 -21.07 -20.59 -17.31
C ASP A 393 -20.03 -20.46 -16.17
N LEU A 394 -18.77 -20.74 -16.47
CA LEU A 394 -17.69 -20.52 -15.53
C LEU A 394 -17.53 -19.01 -15.22
N TRP A 395 -17.65 -18.15 -16.23
CA TRP A 395 -17.63 -16.70 -16.03
C TRP A 395 -18.71 -16.23 -15.06
N PHE A 396 -19.94 -16.71 -15.19
CA PHE A 396 -21.01 -16.35 -14.25
C PHE A 396 -20.72 -16.82 -12.83
N LYS A 397 -20.12 -17.99 -12.64
CA LYS A 397 -19.67 -18.44 -11.30
C LYS A 397 -18.60 -17.52 -10.70
N ILE A 398 -17.68 -17.00 -11.52
CA ILE A 398 -16.69 -16.01 -11.10
C ILE A 398 -17.42 -14.74 -10.61
N LEU A 399 -18.37 -14.24 -11.39
CA LEU A 399 -19.16 -13.07 -11.04
C LEU A 399 -19.99 -13.28 -9.77
N ASP A 400 -20.59 -14.48 -9.58
CA ASP A 400 -21.28 -14.83 -8.34
C ASP A 400 -20.38 -14.72 -7.11
N SER A 401 -19.16 -15.25 -7.20
CA SER A 401 -18.18 -15.14 -6.12
C SER A 401 -17.82 -13.69 -5.85
N GLN A 402 -17.60 -12.88 -6.90
CA GLN A 402 -17.32 -11.45 -6.76
C GLN A 402 -18.49 -10.68 -6.13
N MET A 403 -19.73 -10.95 -6.56
CA MET A 403 -20.91 -10.31 -5.99
C MET A 403 -21.14 -10.69 -4.52
N GLU A 404 -20.79 -11.89 -4.10
CA GLU A 404 -20.95 -12.31 -2.71
C GLU A 404 -19.83 -11.82 -1.80
N THR A 405 -18.57 -11.92 -2.25
CA THR A 405 -17.39 -11.78 -1.38
C THR A 405 -16.49 -10.58 -1.72
N GLY A 406 -16.73 -9.88 -2.82
CA GLY A 406 -15.83 -8.87 -3.37
C GLY A 406 -14.60 -9.43 -4.08
N THR A 407 -14.40 -10.75 -4.05
CA THR A 407 -13.28 -11.50 -4.65
C THR A 407 -13.82 -12.65 -5.51
N PRO A 408 -13.04 -13.29 -6.40
CA PRO A 408 -11.61 -13.17 -6.61
C PRO A 408 -11.17 -11.88 -7.29
N TYR A 409 -9.95 -11.42 -7.01
CA TYR A 409 -9.26 -10.41 -7.80
C TYR A 409 -9.12 -10.89 -9.23
N LEU A 410 -8.99 -9.97 -10.18
CA LEU A 410 -8.97 -10.32 -11.58
C LEU A 410 -7.80 -9.61 -12.29
N LEU A 411 -6.82 -10.41 -12.75
CA LEU A 411 -5.64 -9.95 -13.45
C LEU A 411 -5.48 -10.67 -14.78
N TYR A 412 -5.02 -9.94 -15.79
CA TYR A 412 -4.88 -10.45 -17.17
C TYR A 412 -3.44 -10.90 -17.43
N LYS A 413 -3.25 -12.22 -17.51
CA LYS A 413 -1.96 -12.90 -17.66
C LYS A 413 -1.15 -12.37 -18.83
N ASP A 414 -1.79 -12.26 -19.99
CA ASP A 414 -1.12 -11.87 -21.23
C ASP A 414 -0.68 -10.40 -21.18
N ALA A 415 -1.58 -9.50 -20.77
CA ALA A 415 -1.27 -8.07 -20.61
C ALA A 415 -0.13 -7.81 -19.62
N VAL A 416 -0.06 -8.57 -18.51
CA VAL A 416 1.03 -8.47 -17.54
C VAL A 416 2.35 -8.87 -18.18
N ASN A 417 2.39 -10.03 -18.84
CA ASN A 417 3.63 -10.60 -19.37
C ASN A 417 4.14 -9.84 -20.60
N GLU A 418 3.25 -9.45 -21.52
CA GLU A 418 3.61 -8.69 -22.72
C GLU A 418 4.18 -7.31 -22.38
N LYS A 419 3.66 -6.68 -21.32
CA LYS A 419 4.04 -5.31 -20.92
C LYS A 419 5.00 -5.28 -19.72
N SER A 420 5.72 -6.39 -19.46
CA SER A 420 6.69 -6.45 -18.36
C SER A 420 8.11 -6.20 -18.84
N ASN A 421 8.86 -5.41 -18.06
CA ASN A 421 10.30 -5.27 -18.27
C ASN A 421 11.09 -6.53 -17.85
N GLN A 422 10.47 -7.46 -17.10
CA GLN A 422 11.09 -8.71 -16.65
C GLN A 422 10.78 -9.92 -17.56
N LYS A 423 10.12 -9.72 -18.71
CA LYS A 423 9.74 -10.83 -19.62
C LYS A 423 10.93 -11.61 -20.21
N ASN A 424 12.15 -11.05 -20.15
CA ASN A 424 13.39 -11.77 -20.52
C ASN A 424 13.82 -12.83 -19.49
N ILE A 425 13.25 -12.82 -18.28
CA ILE A 425 13.57 -13.75 -17.20
C ILE A 425 12.69 -15.00 -17.31
N GLY A 426 11.40 -14.81 -17.54
CA GLY A 426 10.42 -15.87 -17.65
C GLY A 426 8.99 -15.36 -17.55
N THR A 427 8.01 -16.27 -17.46
CA THR A 427 6.59 -15.93 -17.33
C THR A 427 6.27 -15.54 -15.89
N ILE A 428 5.66 -14.37 -15.73
CA ILE A 428 5.08 -13.92 -14.45
C ILE A 428 3.76 -14.65 -14.24
N LYS A 429 3.57 -15.27 -13.07
CA LYS A 429 2.46 -16.18 -12.78
C LYS A 429 1.49 -15.69 -11.71
N SER A 430 1.81 -14.59 -11.05
CA SER A 430 0.96 -13.96 -10.02
C SER A 430 1.31 -12.50 -9.81
N SER A 431 0.53 -11.86 -8.96
CA SER A 431 0.82 -10.59 -8.34
C SER A 431 0.95 -10.77 -6.81
N ASN A 432 1.11 -9.67 -6.08
CA ASN A 432 1.17 -9.64 -4.63
C ASN A 432 -0.24 -9.71 -3.99
N LEU A 433 -0.32 -9.40 -2.70
CA LEU A 433 -1.57 -9.35 -1.94
C LEU A 433 -2.57 -8.33 -2.49
N CYS A 434 -2.09 -7.19 -3.02
CA CYS A 434 -2.92 -6.04 -3.39
C CYS A 434 -2.92 -5.75 -4.90
N THR A 435 -2.39 -6.63 -5.73
CA THR A 435 -2.47 -6.64 -7.21
C THR A 435 -1.67 -5.57 -7.96
N GLU A 436 -0.86 -4.76 -7.29
CA GLU A 436 -0.03 -3.73 -7.91
C GLU A 436 1.37 -4.21 -8.32
N ILE A 437 1.87 -5.31 -7.76
CA ILE A 437 3.22 -5.83 -7.99
C ILE A 437 3.17 -6.98 -9.00
N ASN A 438 3.86 -6.82 -10.11
CA ASN A 438 4.02 -7.86 -11.14
C ASN A 438 5.50 -8.12 -11.36
N GLU A 439 6.03 -9.11 -10.65
CA GLU A 439 7.44 -9.49 -10.65
C GLU A 439 7.59 -10.99 -10.89
N TYR A 440 8.70 -11.38 -11.50
CA TYR A 440 9.03 -12.77 -11.72
C TYR A 440 9.34 -13.50 -10.41
N SER A 441 8.78 -14.69 -10.25
CA SER A 441 9.08 -15.62 -9.15
C SER A 441 9.05 -17.06 -9.64
N ASP A 442 9.91 -17.89 -9.05
CA ASP A 442 9.99 -19.33 -9.30
C ASP A 442 10.35 -20.11 -8.03
N ASP A 443 10.67 -21.41 -8.17
CA ASP A 443 11.08 -22.26 -7.06
C ASP A 443 12.35 -21.79 -6.33
N LYS A 444 13.19 -20.98 -6.99
CA LYS A 444 14.48 -20.48 -6.49
C LYS A 444 14.47 -19.02 -6.11
N GLU A 445 13.50 -18.25 -6.57
CA GLU A 445 13.41 -16.80 -6.39
C GLU A 445 12.00 -16.40 -5.94
N THR A 446 11.90 -15.81 -4.75
CA THR A 446 10.69 -15.14 -4.28
C THR A 446 10.82 -13.65 -4.53
N ALA A 447 9.94 -13.10 -5.35
CA ALA A 447 9.96 -11.67 -5.66
C ALA A 447 9.67 -10.82 -4.43
N VAL A 448 10.33 -9.67 -4.34
CA VAL A 448 10.24 -8.75 -3.20
C VAL A 448 10.18 -7.33 -3.70
N CYS A 449 9.19 -6.57 -3.28
CA CYS A 449 9.07 -5.16 -3.61
C CYS A 449 9.11 -4.25 -2.38
N ASN A 450 9.89 -3.17 -2.51
CA ASN A 450 10.02 -2.11 -1.52
C ASN A 450 9.19 -0.90 -1.97
N LEU A 451 8.33 -0.38 -1.10
CA LEU A 451 7.31 0.57 -1.47
C LEU A 451 7.44 1.93 -0.76
N ALA A 452 7.06 2.97 -1.48
CA ALA A 452 6.84 4.31 -0.94
C ALA A 452 5.69 4.98 -1.69
N SER A 453 4.99 5.92 -1.06
CA SER A 453 3.90 6.67 -1.67
C SER A 453 4.11 8.18 -1.59
N ILE A 454 3.91 8.86 -2.70
CA ILE A 454 4.05 10.31 -2.83
C ILE A 454 2.73 10.98 -2.44
N GLY A 455 2.79 11.97 -1.54
CA GLY A 455 1.64 12.75 -1.08
C GLY A 455 1.31 13.87 -2.06
N LEU A 456 0.48 13.58 -3.06
CA LEU A 456 0.23 14.45 -4.21
C LEU A 456 -0.35 15.83 -3.85
N SER A 457 -1.13 15.93 -2.78
CA SER A 457 -1.72 17.20 -2.32
C SER A 457 -0.67 18.27 -1.98
N SER A 458 0.56 17.86 -1.61
CA SER A 458 1.67 18.77 -1.27
C SER A 458 2.29 19.48 -2.49
N PHE A 459 1.90 19.10 -3.70
CA PHE A 459 2.42 19.67 -4.96
C PHE A 459 1.45 20.64 -5.64
N VAL A 460 0.27 20.85 -5.08
CA VAL A 460 -0.66 21.86 -5.58
C VAL A 460 -0.30 23.20 -4.99
N LYS A 461 -0.03 24.17 -5.87
CA LYS A 461 0.35 25.55 -5.50
C LYS A 461 -0.87 26.39 -5.13
N GLU A 462 -0.64 27.56 -4.54
CA GLU A 462 -1.70 28.52 -4.18
C GLU A 462 -2.51 29.02 -5.40
N ASP A 463 -1.87 29.08 -6.57
CA ASP A 463 -2.52 29.40 -7.86
C ASP A 463 -3.33 28.24 -8.45
N LYS A 464 -3.51 27.16 -7.71
CA LYS A 464 -4.18 25.92 -8.10
C LYS A 464 -3.48 25.15 -9.24
N SER A 465 -2.25 25.50 -9.61
CA SER A 465 -1.43 24.72 -10.53
C SER A 465 -0.72 23.57 -9.83
N PHE A 466 -0.36 22.51 -10.57
CA PHE A 466 0.39 21.38 -10.03
C PHE A 466 1.89 21.52 -10.32
N ASP A 467 2.74 21.33 -9.31
CA ASP A 467 4.20 21.44 -9.41
C ASP A 467 4.86 20.15 -9.87
N TYR A 468 4.87 19.90 -11.17
CA TYR A 468 5.52 18.73 -11.76
C TYR A 468 7.05 18.73 -11.58
N GLY A 469 7.69 19.93 -11.51
CA GLY A 469 9.12 20.05 -11.27
C GLY A 469 9.49 19.53 -9.89
N LYS A 470 8.75 19.96 -8.86
CA LYS A 470 8.95 19.48 -7.49
C LYS A 470 8.62 17.99 -7.35
N LEU A 471 7.55 17.52 -8.03
CA LEU A 471 7.22 16.09 -8.07
C LEU A 471 8.39 15.27 -8.64
N HIS A 472 9.01 15.73 -9.72
CA HIS A 472 10.15 15.06 -10.34
C HIS A 472 11.34 14.96 -9.37
N GLU A 473 11.71 16.06 -8.71
CA GLU A 473 12.80 16.08 -7.71
C GLU A 473 12.54 15.12 -6.55
N VAL A 474 11.34 15.18 -5.96
CA VAL A 474 10.96 14.30 -4.84
C VAL A 474 10.98 12.83 -5.26
N THR A 475 10.48 12.52 -6.46
CA THR A 475 10.48 11.15 -6.98
C THR A 475 11.90 10.60 -7.13
N LYS A 476 12.87 11.41 -7.55
CA LYS A 476 14.29 10.99 -7.61
C LYS A 476 14.83 10.62 -6.23
N VAL A 477 14.49 11.37 -5.19
CA VAL A 477 14.87 11.03 -3.80
C VAL A 477 14.20 9.74 -3.34
N VAL A 478 12.92 9.56 -3.63
CA VAL A 478 12.18 8.34 -3.29
C VAL A 478 12.78 7.10 -3.98
N ALA A 479 13.13 7.22 -5.27
CA ALA A 479 13.77 6.12 -6.01
C ALA A 479 15.14 5.74 -5.43
N GLU A 480 15.96 6.72 -5.06
CA GLU A 480 17.24 6.48 -4.40
C GLU A 480 17.07 5.82 -3.02
N ASN A 481 16.10 6.29 -2.23
CA ASN A 481 15.80 5.70 -0.93
C ASN A 481 15.41 4.23 -1.06
N LEU A 482 14.53 3.91 -2.01
CA LEU A 482 14.05 2.54 -2.23
C LEU A 482 15.16 1.62 -2.76
N ASP A 483 16.06 2.12 -3.61
CA ASP A 483 17.24 1.36 -4.02
C ASP A 483 18.16 1.04 -2.83
N LYS A 484 18.38 1.99 -1.91
CA LYS A 484 19.13 1.77 -0.68
C LYS A 484 18.45 0.80 0.28
N VAL A 485 17.11 0.85 0.38
CA VAL A 485 16.34 -0.11 1.19
C VAL A 485 16.62 -1.54 0.78
N ILE A 486 16.82 -1.83 -0.51
CA ILE A 486 17.18 -3.18 -1.00
C ILE A 486 18.47 -3.67 -0.36
N ASP A 487 19.48 -2.81 -0.22
CA ASP A 487 20.80 -3.18 0.29
C ASP A 487 20.81 -3.42 1.81
N ILE A 488 20.00 -2.70 2.57
CA ILE A 488 19.98 -2.74 4.04
C ILE A 488 18.87 -3.63 4.61
N ASN A 489 17.97 -4.15 3.77
CA ASN A 489 16.83 -4.94 4.20
C ASN A 489 17.24 -6.29 4.83
N PHE A 490 16.54 -6.66 5.91
CA PHE A 490 16.59 -8.03 6.40
C PHE A 490 15.66 -8.91 5.56
N TYR A 491 16.19 -9.96 4.97
CA TYR A 491 15.45 -10.90 4.13
C TYR A 491 15.03 -12.14 4.91
N PRO A 492 13.71 -12.48 4.97
CA PRO A 492 13.22 -13.64 5.72
C PRO A 492 13.74 -14.99 5.21
N THR A 493 14.02 -15.11 3.92
CA THR A 493 14.54 -16.34 3.27
C THR A 493 15.62 -16.01 2.25
N ASP A 494 16.46 -16.99 1.89
CA ASP A 494 17.50 -16.82 0.87
C ASP A 494 16.91 -16.55 -0.52
N LYS A 495 15.74 -17.12 -0.83
CA LYS A 495 15.02 -16.89 -2.08
C LYS A 495 14.60 -15.43 -2.25
N THR A 496 14.16 -14.79 -1.15
CA THR A 496 13.78 -13.38 -1.14
C THR A 496 15.00 -12.47 -1.37
N LYS A 497 16.12 -12.75 -0.70
CA LYS A 497 17.37 -12.02 -0.89
C LYS A 497 17.89 -12.16 -2.32
N ARG A 498 17.90 -13.38 -2.84
CA ARG A 498 18.39 -13.69 -4.18
C ARG A 498 17.63 -12.88 -5.24
N SER A 499 16.31 -12.93 -5.25
CA SER A 499 15.48 -12.22 -6.20
C SER A 499 15.67 -10.71 -6.11
N ASN A 500 15.54 -10.14 -4.89
CA ASN A 500 15.60 -8.69 -4.71
C ASN A 500 16.96 -8.10 -5.06
N MET A 501 18.06 -8.74 -4.66
CA MET A 501 19.42 -8.30 -5.01
C MET A 501 19.72 -8.43 -6.49
N ARG A 502 19.15 -9.43 -7.17
CA ARG A 502 19.38 -9.72 -8.59
C ARG A 502 18.61 -8.77 -9.52
N HIS A 503 17.33 -8.51 -9.21
CA HIS A 503 16.43 -7.75 -10.07
C HIS A 503 16.20 -6.33 -9.59
N ARG A 504 16.37 -6.05 -8.31
CA ARG A 504 16.26 -4.75 -7.65
C ARG A 504 14.98 -3.97 -8.01
N PRO A 505 13.79 -4.58 -7.98
CA PRO A 505 12.56 -3.86 -8.23
C PRO A 505 12.23 -2.93 -7.05
N ILE A 506 11.62 -1.80 -7.35
CA ILE A 506 11.04 -0.86 -6.39
C ILE A 506 9.60 -0.54 -6.81
N GLY A 507 8.79 -0.01 -5.89
CA GLY A 507 7.42 0.36 -6.16
C GLY A 507 7.09 1.74 -5.61
N ILE A 508 6.99 2.73 -6.50
CA ILE A 508 6.57 4.08 -6.17
C ILE A 508 5.08 4.20 -6.47
N GLY A 509 4.30 4.50 -5.45
CA GLY A 509 2.88 4.81 -5.57
C GLY A 509 2.55 6.24 -5.21
N VAL A 510 1.27 6.53 -5.10
CA VAL A 510 0.74 7.86 -4.80
C VAL A 510 -0.36 7.79 -3.76
N GLN A 511 -0.65 8.92 -3.11
CA GLN A 511 -1.84 9.12 -2.30
C GLN A 511 -2.36 10.54 -2.51
N GLY A 512 -3.66 10.74 -2.39
CA GLY A 512 -4.26 12.05 -2.49
C GLY A 512 -4.55 12.54 -3.90
N LEU A 513 -4.81 11.66 -4.89
CA LEU A 513 -5.19 12.12 -6.23
C LEU A 513 -6.52 12.87 -6.23
N ALA A 514 -7.51 12.41 -5.45
CA ALA A 514 -8.78 13.13 -5.28
C ALA A 514 -8.58 14.49 -4.58
N ASP A 515 -7.65 14.57 -3.62
CA ASP A 515 -7.27 15.83 -2.97
C ASP A 515 -6.68 16.83 -3.97
N VAL A 516 -5.82 16.35 -4.90
CA VAL A 516 -5.27 17.19 -5.97
C VAL A 516 -6.40 17.82 -6.79
N PHE A 517 -7.37 17.01 -7.23
CA PHE A 517 -8.46 17.51 -8.06
C PHE A 517 -9.34 18.51 -7.30
N ALA A 518 -9.61 18.25 -6.02
CA ALA A 518 -10.33 19.21 -5.17
C ALA A 518 -9.56 20.53 -5.03
N LEU A 519 -8.24 20.47 -4.78
CA LEU A 519 -7.38 21.64 -4.64
C LEU A 519 -7.19 22.42 -5.95
N MET A 520 -7.12 21.74 -7.10
CA MET A 520 -7.02 22.34 -8.42
C MET A 520 -8.38 22.84 -8.96
N ASP A 521 -9.47 22.61 -8.23
CA ASP A 521 -10.83 23.00 -8.60
C ASP A 521 -11.34 22.31 -9.88
N ILE A 522 -11.05 21.03 -10.05
CA ILE A 522 -11.46 20.22 -11.20
C ILE A 522 -12.26 18.98 -10.77
N PRO A 523 -13.36 18.64 -11.46
CA PRO A 523 -14.10 17.40 -11.21
C PRO A 523 -13.27 16.17 -11.54
N PHE A 524 -13.37 15.10 -10.72
CA PHE A 524 -12.62 13.87 -10.89
C PHE A 524 -12.84 13.21 -12.27
N HIS A 525 -14.04 13.32 -12.83
CA HIS A 525 -14.43 12.72 -14.09
C HIS A 525 -14.27 13.65 -15.31
N SER A 526 -13.47 14.71 -15.19
CA SER A 526 -13.23 15.67 -16.27
C SER A 526 -12.02 15.30 -17.14
N GLU A 527 -11.94 15.85 -18.34
CA GLU A 527 -10.76 15.71 -19.21
C GLU A 527 -9.52 16.40 -18.60
N GLY A 528 -9.73 17.48 -17.82
CA GLY A 528 -8.66 18.11 -17.03
C GLY A 528 -8.07 17.14 -16.03
N ALA A 529 -8.90 16.39 -15.31
CA ALA A 529 -8.46 15.37 -14.36
C ALA A 529 -7.68 14.23 -15.05
N LYS A 530 -8.14 13.76 -16.22
CA LYS A 530 -7.41 12.76 -17.01
C LYS A 530 -6.02 13.25 -17.43
N SER A 531 -5.92 14.51 -17.88
CA SER A 531 -4.64 15.10 -18.25
C SER A 531 -3.68 15.20 -17.08
N VAL A 532 -4.14 15.70 -15.93
CA VAL A 532 -3.33 15.78 -14.69
C VAL A 532 -2.91 14.40 -14.23
N ASN A 533 -3.84 13.42 -14.22
CA ASN A 533 -3.55 12.03 -13.88
C ASN A 533 -2.41 11.47 -14.73
N THR A 534 -2.48 11.62 -16.05
CA THR A 534 -1.47 11.13 -16.97
C THR A 534 -0.11 11.80 -16.74
N LEU A 535 -0.08 13.12 -16.61
CA LEU A 535 1.15 13.89 -16.42
C LEU A 535 1.83 13.59 -15.06
N ILE A 536 1.06 13.34 -14.00
CA ILE A 536 1.61 12.91 -12.70
C ILE A 536 2.38 11.60 -12.86
N PHE A 537 1.77 10.58 -13.45
CA PHE A 537 2.41 9.28 -13.59
C PHE A 537 3.54 9.28 -14.64
N GLU A 538 3.44 10.08 -15.69
CA GLU A 538 4.55 10.32 -16.63
C GLU A 538 5.75 10.94 -15.90
N THR A 539 5.52 11.95 -15.07
CA THR A 539 6.57 12.60 -14.26
C THR A 539 7.25 11.61 -13.31
N ILE A 540 6.46 10.82 -12.59
CA ILE A 540 6.98 9.82 -11.65
C ILE A 540 7.82 8.77 -12.40
N TYR A 541 7.33 8.27 -13.55
CA TYR A 541 8.03 7.24 -14.31
C TYR A 541 9.34 7.77 -14.89
N HIS A 542 9.33 8.99 -15.46
CA HIS A 542 10.54 9.64 -15.98
C HIS A 542 11.59 9.82 -14.87
N ALA A 543 11.20 10.45 -13.77
CA ALA A 543 12.11 10.74 -12.67
C ALA A 543 12.72 9.48 -12.04
N ALA A 544 11.91 8.42 -11.88
CA ALA A 544 12.37 7.15 -11.36
C ALA A 544 13.38 6.47 -12.28
N LEU A 545 13.14 6.47 -13.58
CA LEU A 545 14.08 5.92 -14.57
C LEU A 545 15.37 6.73 -14.66
N GLU A 546 15.27 8.06 -14.69
CA GLU A 546 16.43 8.94 -14.73
C GLU A 546 17.30 8.71 -13.51
N LYS A 547 16.74 8.68 -12.30
CA LYS A 547 17.50 8.40 -11.08
C LYS A 547 18.12 7.01 -11.08
N SER A 548 17.37 6.01 -11.51
CA SER A 548 17.86 4.64 -11.61
C SER A 548 19.03 4.51 -12.62
N MET A 549 19.01 5.26 -13.71
CA MET A 549 20.11 5.38 -14.66
C MET A 549 21.31 6.10 -14.05
N GLU A 550 21.10 7.21 -13.33
CA GLU A 550 22.17 7.94 -12.63
C GLU A 550 22.93 7.03 -11.65
N ILE A 551 22.18 6.25 -10.82
CA ILE A 551 22.75 5.30 -9.86
C ILE A 551 23.55 4.21 -10.60
N SER A 552 23.01 3.69 -11.70
CA SER A 552 23.70 2.68 -12.53
C SER A 552 25.01 3.24 -13.09
N ARG A 553 24.99 4.44 -13.65
CA ARG A 553 26.17 5.13 -14.21
C ARG A 553 27.25 5.35 -13.14
N GLU A 554 26.88 5.93 -12.00
CA GLU A 554 27.80 6.18 -10.88
C GLU A 554 28.43 4.87 -10.37
N ARG A 555 27.60 3.84 -10.17
CA ARG A 555 28.08 2.52 -9.75
C ARG A 555 29.03 1.91 -10.79
N GLY A 556 28.73 2.04 -12.08
CA GLY A 556 29.58 1.56 -13.16
C GLY A 556 30.96 2.22 -13.17
N ILE A 557 31.00 3.54 -12.93
CA ILE A 557 32.26 4.29 -12.77
C ILE A 557 33.04 3.78 -11.55
N ASN A 558 32.38 3.59 -10.41
CA ASN A 558 33.01 3.11 -9.18
C ASN A 558 33.57 1.69 -9.31
N ILE A 559 32.91 0.81 -10.06
CA ILE A 559 33.43 -0.54 -10.39
C ILE A 559 34.67 -0.42 -11.27
N LYS A 560 34.64 0.38 -12.34
CA LYS A 560 35.79 0.57 -13.24
C LYS A 560 37.00 1.15 -12.52
N ASN A 561 36.80 2.03 -11.54
CA ASN A 561 37.84 2.66 -10.74
C ASN A 561 38.33 1.78 -9.57
N GLY A 562 37.80 0.56 -9.41
CA GLY A 562 38.19 -0.35 -8.34
C GLY A 562 37.74 0.08 -6.93
N VAL A 563 36.84 1.06 -6.84
CA VAL A 563 36.24 1.51 -5.55
C VAL A 563 35.25 0.46 -5.03
N ILE A 564 34.56 -0.25 -5.93
CA ILE A 564 33.68 -1.36 -5.62
C ILE A 564 34.31 -2.62 -6.21
N THR A 565 34.62 -3.61 -5.37
CA THR A 565 35.18 -4.88 -5.82
C THR A 565 34.10 -5.80 -6.35
N THR A 566 34.40 -6.56 -7.43
CA THR A 566 33.49 -7.55 -8.04
C THR A 566 33.10 -8.69 -7.10
N ASN A 567 33.81 -8.88 -5.98
CA ASN A 567 33.47 -9.87 -4.94
C ASN A 567 32.20 -9.53 -4.16
N GLU A 568 31.78 -8.25 -4.10
CA GLU A 568 30.46 -7.88 -3.58
C GLU A 568 29.32 -8.30 -4.53
N LEU A 569 29.64 -8.59 -5.81
CA LEU A 569 28.70 -9.12 -6.79
C LEU A 569 28.51 -10.66 -6.65
N SER A 570 29.48 -11.38 -6.07
CA SER A 570 29.50 -12.84 -5.99
C SER A 570 29.08 -13.43 -4.64
N SER A 571 28.85 -12.61 -3.62
CA SER A 571 28.36 -13.09 -2.30
C SER A 571 26.90 -13.60 -2.33
N SER A 572 26.25 -13.62 -3.51
CA SER A 572 24.94 -14.23 -3.74
C SER A 572 25.01 -15.61 -4.44
N SER A 573 26.21 -16.15 -4.71
CA SER A 573 26.35 -17.44 -5.39
C SER A 573 27.50 -18.25 -4.81
N SER A 574 27.38 -18.77 -3.59
CA SER A 574 28.22 -19.82 -3.10
C SER A 574 27.39 -20.86 -2.33
N ASN A 575 26.98 -21.88 -3.05
CA ASN A 575 27.13 -23.28 -2.68
C ASN A 575 26.52 -24.17 -3.78
N SER A 576 27.31 -24.56 -4.74
CA SER A 576 27.16 -25.84 -5.43
C SER A 576 28.55 -26.32 -5.91
N SER A 577 28.86 -27.47 -5.40
CA SER A 577 30.04 -28.29 -5.60
C SER A 577 30.57 -28.33 -7.03
N SER A 578 31.92 -28.28 -7.06
CA SER A 578 32.84 -28.62 -8.13
C SER A 578 32.42 -29.76 -9.07
N SER A 579 32.51 -29.48 -10.36
CA SER A 579 33.01 -30.45 -11.34
C SER A 579 33.81 -29.68 -12.40
N ASN A 580 35.10 -30.06 -12.47
CA ASN A 580 36.05 -29.63 -13.48
C ASN A 580 35.56 -30.01 -14.88
N SER A 581 35.65 -29.08 -15.82
CA SER A 581 36.03 -29.43 -17.19
C SER A 581 36.70 -28.22 -17.86
N SER A 582 37.83 -28.50 -18.33
CA SER A 582 38.87 -27.70 -18.98
C SER A 582 38.43 -27.13 -20.33
N SER A 583 38.86 -25.90 -20.53
CA SER A 583 39.42 -25.28 -21.77
C SER A 583 38.70 -25.40 -23.11
N SER A 584 38.39 -24.24 -23.68
CA SER A 584 39.07 -23.86 -24.95
C SER A 584 38.88 -22.37 -25.23
N ASN A 585 39.97 -21.68 -25.42
CA ASN A 585 40.08 -20.35 -26.02
C ASN A 585 39.48 -20.34 -27.42
N SER A 586 38.56 -19.44 -27.68
CA SER A 586 38.32 -18.92 -29.02
C SER A 586 38.06 -17.43 -28.92
N SER A 587 39.08 -16.67 -29.31
CA SER A 587 39.04 -15.24 -29.61
C SER A 587 38.06 -14.98 -30.73
N SER A 588 37.04 -14.16 -30.49
CA SER A 588 36.42 -13.42 -31.56
C SER A 588 36.06 -12.02 -31.06
N ASN A 589 36.64 -11.06 -31.73
CA ASN A 589 36.49 -9.61 -31.60
C ASN A 589 35.04 -9.15 -31.84
N ASN A 590 34.72 -8.04 -31.20
CA ASN A 590 33.69 -7.07 -31.45
C ASN A 590 32.40 -7.17 -30.63
N SER A 591 32.38 -6.39 -29.56
CA SER A 591 31.36 -5.35 -29.36
C SER A 591 31.70 -4.51 -28.14
N SER A 592 32.03 -3.25 -28.36
CA SER A 592 32.39 -2.23 -27.37
C SER A 592 31.23 -1.73 -26.48
N SER A 593 30.11 -2.45 -26.45
CA SER A 593 28.88 -2.04 -25.72
C SER A 593 28.62 -2.80 -24.40
N SER A 594 29.44 -3.79 -24.02
CA SER A 594 29.19 -4.65 -22.84
C SER A 594 29.85 -4.18 -21.55
N GLU A 595 30.79 -3.25 -21.60
CA GLU A 595 31.53 -2.80 -20.41
C GLU A 595 30.87 -1.60 -19.69
N ASP A 596 30.00 -0.85 -20.36
CA ASP A 596 29.43 0.37 -19.81
C ASP A 596 28.25 0.15 -18.86
N CYS A 597 27.55 -0.97 -18.96
CA CYS A 597 26.36 -1.29 -18.13
C CYS A 597 26.69 -2.07 -16.85
N CYS A 598 27.91 -2.09 -16.37
CA CYS A 598 28.32 -2.89 -15.21
C CYS A 598 27.66 -2.46 -13.88
N GLY A 599 27.09 -1.26 -13.81
CA GLY A 599 26.34 -0.76 -12.66
C GLY A 599 24.87 -1.16 -12.61
N ALA A 600 24.31 -1.67 -13.72
CA ALA A 600 22.91 -2.05 -13.83
C ALA A 600 22.55 -3.26 -12.94
N TYR A 601 21.23 -3.53 -12.81
CA TYR A 601 20.76 -4.75 -12.17
C TYR A 601 21.15 -5.99 -13.00
N SER A 602 21.32 -7.15 -12.34
CA SER A 602 22.00 -8.32 -12.95
C SER A 602 21.29 -8.88 -14.20
N THR A 603 19.97 -8.75 -14.31
CA THR A 603 19.18 -9.24 -15.44
C THR A 603 18.79 -8.14 -16.44
N PHE A 604 19.50 -7.04 -16.46
CA PHE A 604 19.27 -5.92 -17.36
C PHE A 604 19.38 -6.32 -18.84
N LYS A 605 20.43 -7.04 -19.17
CA LYS A 605 20.70 -7.46 -20.56
C LYS A 605 19.57 -8.35 -21.10
N GLY A 606 19.02 -8.00 -22.25
CA GLY A 606 17.92 -8.71 -22.88
C GLY A 606 16.52 -8.24 -22.39
N SER A 607 16.44 -7.38 -21.37
CA SER A 607 15.17 -6.76 -20.98
C SER A 607 14.70 -5.75 -22.03
N PRO A 608 13.40 -5.46 -22.14
CA PRO A 608 12.88 -4.43 -23.02
C PRO A 608 13.58 -3.09 -22.87
N ILE A 609 13.81 -2.63 -21.64
CA ILE A 609 14.42 -1.34 -21.39
C ILE A 609 15.90 -1.31 -21.81
N SER A 610 16.60 -2.46 -21.83
CA SER A 610 17.96 -2.55 -22.36
C SER A 610 18.01 -2.31 -23.89
N GLN A 611 16.87 -2.47 -24.54
CA GLN A 611 16.67 -2.18 -25.95
C GLN A 611 16.05 -0.79 -26.17
N GLY A 612 15.90 -0.01 -25.13
CA GLY A 612 15.27 1.30 -25.17
C GLY A 612 13.74 1.26 -25.29
N ILE A 613 13.10 0.15 -24.96
CA ILE A 613 11.63 0.01 -25.00
C ILE A 613 11.09 0.39 -23.62
N PHE A 614 10.38 1.50 -23.53
CA PHE A 614 9.73 1.99 -22.31
C PHE A 614 8.34 1.38 -22.12
N GLN A 615 7.74 1.62 -20.96
CA GLN A 615 6.41 1.12 -20.65
C GLN A 615 5.36 1.68 -21.62
N PHE A 616 5.40 2.96 -21.93
CA PHE A 616 4.45 3.58 -22.87
C PHE A 616 4.61 3.07 -24.31
N ASP A 617 5.82 2.64 -24.75
CA ASP A 617 6.02 1.97 -26.04
C ASP A 617 5.24 0.64 -26.09
N MET A 618 5.25 -0.15 -24.98
CA MET A 618 4.50 -1.40 -24.88
C MET A 618 2.97 -1.19 -24.84
N TRP A 619 2.52 0.02 -24.52
CA TRP A 619 1.12 0.42 -24.59
C TRP A 619 0.76 1.15 -25.89
N SER A 620 1.73 1.33 -26.79
CA SER A 620 1.57 2.13 -28.03
C SER A 620 1.05 3.55 -27.75
N VAL A 621 1.49 4.16 -26.66
CA VAL A 621 1.13 5.52 -26.22
C VAL A 621 2.32 6.44 -26.46
N LYS A 622 2.05 7.64 -27.00
CA LYS A 622 3.06 8.69 -27.14
C LYS A 622 3.11 9.54 -25.87
N PRO A 623 4.27 9.68 -25.22
CA PRO A 623 4.42 10.54 -24.04
C PRO A 623 4.28 12.02 -24.42
N SER A 624 4.08 12.88 -23.41
CA SER A 624 4.04 14.33 -23.61
C SER A 624 5.42 14.90 -24.00
N PRO A 625 5.48 16.12 -24.55
CA PRO A 625 6.75 16.77 -24.86
C PRO A 625 7.43 17.40 -23.62
N ARG A 626 6.97 17.09 -22.43
CA ARG A 626 7.49 17.68 -21.16
C ARG A 626 8.92 17.26 -20.86
N TYR A 627 9.28 16.02 -21.20
CA TYR A 627 10.59 15.43 -20.90
C TYR A 627 11.30 14.98 -22.18
N ASP A 628 12.64 15.00 -22.16
CA ASP A 628 13.46 14.48 -23.24
C ASP A 628 13.63 12.95 -23.11
N TRP A 629 12.59 12.23 -23.54
CA TRP A 629 12.60 10.77 -23.57
C TRP A 629 13.66 10.18 -24.51
N ALA A 630 14.08 10.93 -25.52
CA ALA A 630 15.10 10.46 -26.48
C ALA A 630 16.49 10.45 -25.83
N GLU A 631 16.84 11.51 -25.10
CA GLU A 631 18.11 11.57 -24.37
C GLU A 631 18.13 10.53 -23.21
N LEU A 632 17.03 10.38 -22.46
CA LEU A 632 16.93 9.37 -21.42
C LEU A 632 17.10 7.95 -22.00
N ARG A 633 16.48 7.65 -23.15
CA ARG A 633 16.62 6.37 -23.86
C ARG A 633 18.07 6.07 -24.22
N LYS A 634 18.74 7.02 -24.79
CA LYS A 634 20.17 6.91 -25.16
C LYS A 634 21.04 6.61 -23.92
N ASN A 635 20.83 7.36 -22.84
CA ASN A 635 21.59 7.19 -21.60
C ASN A 635 21.32 5.83 -20.94
N ILE A 636 20.06 5.34 -20.96
CA ILE A 636 19.71 4.02 -20.42
C ILE A 636 20.35 2.89 -21.23
N ILE A 637 20.36 2.98 -22.56
CA ILE A 637 21.02 1.98 -23.41
C ILE A 637 22.52 1.95 -23.11
N GLN A 638 23.15 3.11 -22.90
CA GLN A 638 24.58 3.24 -22.64
C GLN A 638 24.99 2.82 -21.23
N TYR A 639 24.27 3.23 -20.19
CA TYR A 639 24.69 3.06 -18.78
C TYR A 639 23.87 2.01 -18.03
N GLY A 640 22.74 1.56 -18.59
CA GLY A 640 21.77 0.74 -17.88
C GLY A 640 20.97 1.48 -16.85
N ILE A 641 20.11 0.75 -16.14
CA ILE A 641 19.38 1.22 -14.95
C ILE A 641 19.62 0.29 -13.76
N ARG A 642 19.53 0.85 -12.56
CA ARG A 642 19.77 0.10 -11.31
C ARG A 642 18.59 -0.77 -10.88
N ASN A 643 17.35 -0.39 -11.23
CA ASN A 643 16.11 -1.01 -10.78
C ASN A 643 15.32 -1.55 -11.97
N SER A 644 14.93 -2.83 -11.96
CA SER A 644 14.20 -3.45 -13.07
C SER A 644 12.79 -2.90 -13.25
N LEU A 645 12.14 -2.50 -12.16
CA LEU A 645 10.79 -1.94 -12.10
C LEU A 645 10.75 -0.79 -11.09
N SER A 646 9.85 0.18 -11.27
CA SER A 646 9.87 1.42 -10.47
C SER A 646 8.51 1.94 -10.00
N VAL A 647 7.42 1.75 -10.73
CA VAL A 647 6.12 2.36 -10.43
C VAL A 647 5.06 1.29 -10.18
N ALA A 648 4.45 1.34 -8.99
CA ALA A 648 3.44 0.39 -8.53
C ALA A 648 2.48 1.08 -7.54
N PRO A 649 1.41 1.74 -8.01
CA PRO A 649 0.44 2.38 -7.12
C PRO A 649 -0.33 1.36 -6.27
N MET A 650 0.06 1.30 -4.98
CA MET A 650 -0.51 0.44 -3.97
C MET A 650 -1.67 1.12 -3.22
N PRO A 651 -2.55 0.37 -2.51
CA PRO A 651 -3.46 0.95 -1.53
C PRO A 651 -2.64 1.56 -0.39
N THR A 652 -2.90 2.79 -0.03
CA THR A 652 -2.08 3.50 0.97
C THR A 652 -2.66 3.48 2.38
N ALA A 653 -3.97 3.23 2.51
CA ALA A 653 -4.67 3.01 3.79
C ALA A 653 -4.12 3.86 4.96
N SER A 654 -3.42 3.23 5.93
CA SER A 654 -2.94 3.94 7.12
C SER A 654 -1.89 5.02 6.84
N THR A 655 -1.07 4.88 5.79
CA THR A 655 -0.08 5.93 5.44
C THR A 655 -0.75 7.16 4.85
N ALA A 656 -1.85 7.01 4.12
CA ALA A 656 -2.67 8.14 3.67
C ALA A 656 -3.32 8.88 4.85
N GLN A 657 -3.78 8.15 5.87
CA GLN A 657 -4.31 8.74 7.10
C GLN A 657 -3.25 9.57 7.84
N ILE A 658 -2.01 9.08 7.92
CA ILE A 658 -0.90 9.81 8.57
C ILE A 658 -0.65 11.16 7.86
N LEU A 659 -0.63 11.17 6.54
CA LEU A 659 -0.42 12.40 5.78
C LEU A 659 -1.70 13.26 5.65
N GLY A 660 -2.88 12.73 5.98
CA GLY A 660 -4.16 13.43 5.88
C GLY A 660 -4.69 13.53 4.44
N ASN A 661 -4.37 12.55 3.59
CA ASN A 661 -4.79 12.42 2.21
C ASN A 661 -5.89 11.38 2.04
N ASN A 662 -6.65 11.48 0.94
CA ASN A 662 -7.44 10.36 0.45
C ASN A 662 -6.53 9.21 -0.03
N GLU A 663 -7.05 8.00 -0.02
CA GLU A 663 -6.25 6.82 -0.34
C GLU A 663 -5.85 6.79 -1.83
N CYS A 664 -4.59 6.49 -2.08
CA CYS A 664 -4.02 6.19 -3.38
C CYS A 664 -4.50 7.16 -4.49
N PHE A 665 -5.08 6.61 -5.54
CA PHE A 665 -5.69 7.31 -6.68
C PHE A 665 -7.22 7.22 -6.71
N GLU A 666 -7.84 6.79 -5.59
CA GLU A 666 -9.28 6.59 -5.49
C GLU A 666 -10.05 7.93 -5.43
N PRO A 667 -11.27 7.99 -5.98
CA PRO A 667 -12.19 9.08 -5.72
C PRO A 667 -12.62 9.12 -4.25
N PHE A 668 -13.20 10.22 -3.78
CA PHE A 668 -13.84 10.25 -2.48
C PHE A 668 -15.02 9.25 -2.43
N THR A 669 -15.06 8.42 -1.40
CA THR A 669 -16.12 7.42 -1.22
C THR A 669 -17.41 8.01 -0.65
N SER A 670 -17.28 9.06 0.16
CA SER A 670 -18.36 9.82 0.75
C SER A 670 -17.86 11.21 1.14
N ASN A 671 -18.72 12.22 1.13
CA ASN A 671 -18.39 13.55 1.65
C ASN A 671 -18.62 13.67 3.16
N ILE A 672 -19.26 12.68 3.79
CA ILE A 672 -19.44 12.59 5.24
C ILE A 672 -19.53 11.12 5.63
N TYR A 673 -18.75 10.69 6.62
CA TYR A 673 -18.72 9.29 7.08
C TYR A 673 -18.34 9.21 8.55
N THR A 674 -18.64 8.08 9.18
CA THR A 674 -18.25 7.80 10.56
C THR A 674 -16.93 7.05 10.61
N ARG A 675 -15.97 7.59 11.34
CA ARG A 675 -14.70 6.89 11.65
C ARG A 675 -14.72 6.36 13.06
N ARG A 676 -14.53 5.06 13.21
CA ARG A 676 -14.35 4.41 14.51
C ARG A 676 -12.88 4.41 14.91
N THR A 677 -12.61 4.86 16.13
CA THR A 677 -11.30 4.82 16.75
C THR A 677 -11.42 4.20 18.15
N MET A 678 -10.29 3.92 18.81
CA MET A 678 -10.33 3.48 20.21
C MET A 678 -10.92 4.54 21.16
N ALA A 679 -10.90 5.81 20.77
CA ALA A 679 -11.44 6.93 21.51
C ALA A 679 -12.96 7.16 21.28
N GLY A 680 -13.57 6.45 20.32
CA GLY A 680 -14.99 6.60 19.99
C GLY A 680 -15.26 6.70 18.48
N GLU A 681 -16.51 7.05 18.16
CA GLU A 681 -16.95 7.28 16.78
C GLU A 681 -16.94 8.78 16.48
N PHE A 682 -16.33 9.15 15.35
CA PHE A 682 -16.23 10.52 14.89
C PHE A 682 -16.88 10.65 13.52
N ILE A 683 -17.66 11.71 13.33
CA ILE A 683 -18.18 12.05 12.00
C ILE A 683 -17.13 12.91 11.29
N ILE A 684 -16.67 12.44 10.15
CA ILE A 684 -15.66 13.11 9.32
C ILE A 684 -16.38 13.71 8.10
N VAL A 685 -16.06 14.95 7.79
CA VAL A 685 -16.55 15.65 6.61
C VAL A 685 -15.39 15.90 5.65
N ASN A 686 -15.66 15.83 4.35
CA ASN A 686 -14.68 16.22 3.34
C ASN A 686 -14.27 17.69 3.59
N LYS A 687 -13.03 17.88 4.00
CA LYS A 687 -12.51 19.19 4.43
C LYS A 687 -12.57 20.28 3.35
N TYR A 688 -12.43 19.87 2.09
CA TYR A 688 -12.48 20.80 0.94
C TYR A 688 -13.91 21.26 0.68
N LEU A 689 -14.86 20.32 0.61
CA LEU A 689 -16.28 20.64 0.47
C LEU A 689 -16.77 21.52 1.62
N MET A 690 -16.43 21.14 2.85
CA MET A 690 -16.85 21.92 4.03
C MET A 690 -16.34 23.36 3.95
N LYS A 691 -15.07 23.57 3.61
CA LYS A 691 -14.49 24.89 3.46
C LYS A 691 -15.22 25.73 2.42
N GLU A 692 -15.49 25.19 1.24
CA GLU A 692 -16.22 25.90 0.18
C GLU A 692 -17.66 26.22 0.59
N LEU A 693 -18.34 25.31 1.28
CA LEU A 693 -19.69 25.58 1.77
C LEU A 693 -19.71 26.63 2.88
N ILE A 694 -18.65 26.73 3.71
CA ILE A 694 -18.48 27.80 4.68
C ILE A 694 -18.23 29.13 3.97
N ASP A 695 -17.34 29.18 2.98
CA ASP A 695 -17.02 30.37 2.21
C ASP A 695 -18.27 30.93 1.47
N LEU A 696 -19.16 30.02 1.05
CA LEU A 696 -20.47 30.37 0.44
C LEU A 696 -21.57 30.65 1.47
N GLN A 697 -21.30 30.57 2.77
CA GLN A 697 -22.27 30.71 3.86
C GLN A 697 -23.44 29.68 3.80
N LEU A 698 -23.17 28.51 3.21
CA LEU A 698 -24.15 27.42 3.09
C LEU A 698 -23.97 26.34 4.18
N TRP A 699 -22.86 26.33 4.90
CA TRP A 699 -22.60 25.33 5.93
C TRP A 699 -23.37 25.65 7.22
N ASN A 700 -24.31 24.80 7.58
CA ASN A 700 -25.09 24.84 8.81
C ASN A 700 -25.58 23.46 9.20
N GLU A 701 -26.29 23.33 10.33
CA GLU A 701 -26.81 22.03 10.81
C GLU A 701 -27.74 21.34 9.80
N ASP A 702 -28.60 22.12 9.10
CA ASP A 702 -29.51 21.56 8.09
C ASP A 702 -28.73 21.03 6.88
N MET A 703 -27.72 21.76 6.41
CA MET A 703 -26.84 21.30 5.32
C MET A 703 -26.11 20.00 5.69
N LYS A 704 -25.53 19.95 6.87
CA LYS A 704 -24.89 18.74 7.40
C LYS A 704 -25.87 17.56 7.44
N ASN A 705 -27.06 17.77 8.02
CA ASN A 705 -28.06 16.72 8.14
C ASN A 705 -28.56 16.25 6.76
N ASN A 706 -28.69 17.17 5.79
CA ASN A 706 -29.03 16.82 4.42
C ASN A 706 -27.95 15.97 3.75
N ILE A 707 -26.67 16.27 3.95
CA ILE A 707 -25.58 15.46 3.40
C ILE A 707 -25.58 14.06 4.04
N ILE A 708 -25.82 13.96 5.35
CA ILE A 708 -25.94 12.67 6.06
C ILE A 708 -27.15 11.88 5.52
N ALA A 709 -28.30 12.51 5.40
CA ALA A 709 -29.53 11.88 4.89
C ALA A 709 -29.38 11.35 3.45
N ASN A 710 -28.51 11.98 2.65
CA ASN A 710 -28.19 11.59 1.29
C ASN A 710 -26.93 10.69 1.22
N ASN A 711 -26.54 10.03 2.33
CA ASN A 711 -25.40 9.11 2.40
C ASN A 711 -24.09 9.72 1.88
N GLY A 712 -23.83 10.98 2.22
CA GLY A 712 -22.62 11.70 1.80
C GLY A 712 -22.67 12.29 0.39
N SER A 713 -23.72 12.06 -0.36
CA SER A 713 -23.96 12.73 -1.64
C SER A 713 -24.48 14.14 -1.44
N ILE A 714 -24.08 15.05 -2.35
CA ILE A 714 -24.61 16.43 -2.40
C ILE A 714 -25.44 16.70 -3.65
N GLN A 715 -25.64 15.68 -4.51
CA GLN A 715 -26.26 15.86 -5.83
C GLN A 715 -27.71 16.34 -5.75
N GLN A 716 -28.47 15.82 -4.78
CA GLN A 716 -29.90 16.11 -4.62
C GLN A 716 -30.17 17.30 -3.66
N ILE A 717 -29.12 17.91 -3.10
CA ILE A 717 -29.30 19.01 -2.14
C ILE A 717 -29.48 20.32 -2.89
N ASN A 718 -30.63 21.01 -2.62
CA ASN A 718 -30.92 22.32 -3.19
C ASN A 718 -29.98 23.39 -2.59
N GLY A 719 -29.72 24.44 -3.38
CA GLY A 719 -28.90 25.58 -2.94
C GLY A 719 -27.38 25.41 -3.12
N ILE A 720 -26.87 24.19 -3.34
CA ILE A 720 -25.46 23.97 -3.67
C ILE A 720 -25.24 24.26 -5.18
N PRO A 721 -24.27 25.11 -5.55
CA PRO A 721 -23.94 25.40 -6.95
C PRO A 721 -23.54 24.15 -7.73
N GLN A 722 -23.93 24.09 -9.02
CA GLN A 722 -23.73 22.91 -9.86
C GLN A 722 -22.26 22.56 -10.01
N HIS A 723 -21.35 23.53 -10.13
CA HIS A 723 -19.92 23.27 -10.25
C HIS A 723 -19.34 22.58 -8.99
N ILE A 724 -19.86 22.86 -7.79
CA ILE A 724 -19.49 22.19 -6.55
C ILE A 724 -20.04 20.77 -6.54
N LYS A 725 -21.30 20.57 -6.98
CA LYS A 725 -21.88 19.23 -7.12
C LYS A 725 -21.04 18.35 -8.05
N GLU A 726 -20.64 18.87 -9.20
CA GLU A 726 -19.78 18.13 -10.13
C GLU A 726 -18.39 17.77 -9.53
N LYS A 727 -17.78 18.70 -8.80
CA LYS A 727 -16.45 18.51 -8.19
C LYS A 727 -16.43 17.47 -7.08
N TYR A 728 -17.48 17.44 -6.25
CA TYR A 728 -17.56 16.55 -5.08
C TYR A 728 -18.50 15.36 -5.29
N LYS A 729 -18.64 14.89 -6.55
CA LYS A 729 -19.22 13.57 -6.81
C LYS A 729 -18.43 12.51 -6.06
N ILE A 730 -19.17 11.68 -5.33
CA ILE A 730 -18.60 10.51 -4.68
C ILE A 730 -18.46 9.35 -5.66
N VAL A 731 -17.68 8.35 -5.31
CA VAL A 731 -17.32 7.25 -6.21
C VAL A 731 -18.54 6.53 -6.81
N TRP A 732 -19.64 6.45 -6.07
CA TRP A 732 -20.91 5.82 -6.51
C TRP A 732 -21.61 6.60 -7.64
N GLU A 733 -21.28 7.88 -7.79
CA GLU A 733 -21.87 8.84 -8.76
C GLU A 733 -21.00 8.99 -10.01
N ILE A 734 -19.78 8.46 -9.98
CA ILE A 734 -18.82 8.49 -11.09
C ILE A 734 -18.99 7.21 -11.92
N PRO A 735 -19.26 7.30 -13.24
CA PRO A 735 -19.32 6.13 -14.09
C PRO A 735 -17.99 5.35 -14.04
N MET A 736 -18.04 4.04 -13.78
CA MET A 736 -16.82 3.21 -13.69
C MET A 736 -15.98 3.23 -14.96
N LYS A 737 -16.59 3.52 -16.11
CA LYS A 737 -15.85 3.73 -17.34
C LYS A 737 -14.75 4.81 -17.17
N HIS A 738 -15.02 5.93 -16.49
CA HIS A 738 -14.02 6.97 -16.24
C HIS A 738 -12.89 6.46 -15.36
N ILE A 739 -13.20 5.66 -14.34
CA ILE A 739 -12.18 5.06 -13.46
C ILE A 739 -11.26 4.13 -14.26
N ILE A 740 -11.84 3.29 -15.12
CA ILE A 740 -11.09 2.39 -15.99
C ILE A 740 -10.26 3.18 -17.03
N ASP A 741 -10.83 4.23 -17.63
CA ASP A 741 -10.13 5.10 -18.56
C ASP A 741 -8.92 5.76 -17.89
N MET A 742 -9.10 6.37 -16.72
CA MET A 742 -7.99 6.95 -15.95
C MET A 742 -6.92 5.92 -15.60
N SER A 743 -7.33 4.68 -15.31
CA SER A 743 -6.41 3.57 -15.03
C SER A 743 -5.62 3.15 -16.26
N LYS A 744 -6.24 3.19 -17.46
CA LYS A 744 -5.57 2.98 -18.74
C LYS A 744 -4.58 4.10 -19.02
N ASP A 745 -5.01 5.36 -18.87
CA ASP A 745 -4.19 6.52 -19.21
C ASP A 745 -2.89 6.58 -18.40
N ARG A 746 -2.98 6.39 -17.07
CA ARG A 746 -1.79 6.30 -16.22
C ARG A 746 -1.03 4.98 -16.39
N GLY A 747 -1.71 3.89 -16.80
CA GLY A 747 -1.14 2.56 -16.99
C GLY A 747 0.04 2.53 -17.96
N ALA A 748 0.04 3.41 -18.95
CA ALA A 748 1.16 3.60 -19.89
C ALA A 748 2.48 4.03 -19.21
N PHE A 749 2.42 4.53 -17.97
CA PHE A 749 3.57 4.97 -17.18
C PHE A 749 3.76 4.15 -15.90
N ILE A 750 3.05 3.02 -15.76
CA ILE A 750 3.15 2.09 -14.64
C ILE A 750 3.77 0.79 -15.12
N CYS A 751 5.07 0.60 -14.84
CA CYS A 751 5.79 -0.60 -15.29
C CYS A 751 5.34 -1.88 -14.57
N GLN A 752 4.88 -1.80 -13.34
CA GLN A 752 4.22 -2.91 -12.63
C GLN A 752 2.71 -2.90 -12.91
N SER A 753 1.87 -2.82 -11.89
CA SER A 753 0.42 -2.70 -12.04
C SER A 753 -0.16 -1.70 -11.02
N GLN A 754 -1.46 -1.74 -10.80
CA GLN A 754 -2.16 -0.81 -9.92
C GLN A 754 -3.31 -1.53 -9.19
N SER A 755 -3.54 -1.19 -7.93
CA SER A 755 -4.60 -1.78 -7.10
C SER A 755 -5.95 -1.13 -7.42
N LEU A 756 -6.54 -1.52 -8.54
CA LEU A 756 -7.78 -0.94 -9.07
C LEU A 756 -9.01 -1.54 -8.40
N ASN A 757 -9.74 -0.77 -7.60
CA ASN A 757 -11.07 -1.14 -7.12
C ASN A 757 -12.15 -0.81 -8.14
N LEU A 758 -13.17 -1.66 -8.23
CA LEU A 758 -14.39 -1.36 -8.95
C LEU A 758 -15.54 -1.15 -7.96
N TRP A 759 -16.29 -0.07 -8.13
CA TRP A 759 -17.34 0.36 -7.22
C TRP A 759 -18.70 0.27 -7.90
N VAL A 760 -19.56 -0.61 -7.43
CA VAL A 760 -20.89 -0.82 -8.00
C VAL A 760 -21.91 -0.94 -6.88
N GLU A 761 -22.84 -0.04 -6.84
CA GLU A 761 -23.89 -0.02 -5.80
C GLU A 761 -24.70 -1.32 -5.81
N GLU A 762 -25.23 -1.69 -6.97
CA GLU A 762 -25.97 -2.95 -7.20
C GLU A 762 -25.36 -3.71 -8.40
N PRO A 763 -24.41 -4.61 -8.16
CA PRO A 763 -23.79 -5.36 -9.24
C PRO A 763 -24.76 -6.36 -9.88
N THR A 764 -24.73 -6.42 -11.21
CA THR A 764 -25.42 -7.42 -12.03
C THR A 764 -24.43 -8.13 -12.94
N TYR A 765 -24.78 -9.31 -13.43
CA TYR A 765 -23.94 -10.03 -14.41
C TYR A 765 -23.61 -9.16 -15.63
N LYS A 766 -24.59 -8.40 -16.12
CA LYS A 766 -24.42 -7.51 -17.27
C LYS A 766 -23.43 -6.39 -16.98
N THR A 767 -23.58 -5.72 -15.86
CA THR A 767 -22.71 -4.58 -15.46
C THR A 767 -21.29 -5.05 -15.24
N LEU A 768 -21.09 -6.13 -14.46
CA LEU A 768 -19.76 -6.66 -14.19
C LEU A 768 -19.08 -7.21 -15.45
N THR A 769 -19.81 -7.96 -16.28
CA THR A 769 -19.28 -8.44 -17.57
C THR A 769 -18.82 -7.27 -18.42
N SER A 770 -19.64 -6.22 -18.56
CA SER A 770 -19.26 -5.03 -19.35
C SER A 770 -17.99 -4.35 -18.82
N MET A 771 -17.87 -4.19 -17.50
CA MET A 771 -16.70 -3.55 -16.88
C MET A 771 -15.43 -4.38 -17.05
N HIS A 772 -15.50 -5.70 -16.83
CA HIS A 772 -14.35 -6.58 -16.97
C HIS A 772 -13.88 -6.70 -18.42
N PHE A 773 -14.83 -6.82 -19.37
CA PHE A 773 -14.46 -6.84 -20.80
C PHE A 773 -13.88 -5.50 -21.24
N TYR A 774 -14.45 -4.39 -20.76
CA TYR A 774 -13.91 -3.06 -21.06
C TYR A 774 -12.48 -2.88 -20.51
N SER A 775 -12.20 -3.33 -19.29
CA SER A 775 -10.86 -3.26 -18.71
C SER A 775 -9.85 -4.18 -19.41
N TRP A 776 -10.29 -5.36 -19.85
CA TRP A 776 -9.49 -6.29 -20.64
C TRP A 776 -9.15 -5.71 -22.02
N GLU A 777 -10.17 -5.25 -22.76
CA GLU A 777 -10.00 -4.63 -24.09
C GLU A 777 -9.18 -3.33 -24.02
N ALA A 778 -9.24 -2.61 -22.91
CA ALA A 778 -8.38 -1.46 -22.63
C ALA A 778 -6.92 -1.84 -22.36
N GLY A 779 -6.59 -3.12 -22.25
CA GLY A 779 -5.24 -3.64 -22.05
C GLY A 779 -4.68 -3.46 -20.66
N LEU A 780 -5.55 -3.35 -19.62
CA LEU A 780 -5.12 -3.26 -18.23
C LEU A 780 -4.42 -4.56 -17.80
N LYS A 781 -3.47 -4.45 -16.88
CA LYS A 781 -2.81 -5.61 -16.24
C LYS A 781 -3.66 -6.15 -15.10
N THR A 782 -4.16 -5.27 -14.22
CA THR A 782 -5.14 -5.58 -13.17
C THR A 782 -6.51 -5.07 -13.62
N GLY A 783 -7.46 -5.98 -13.79
CA GLY A 783 -8.84 -5.64 -14.13
C GLY A 783 -9.65 -5.25 -12.90
N MET A 784 -9.39 -5.90 -11.76
CA MET A 784 -10.06 -5.61 -10.50
C MET A 784 -9.26 -6.14 -9.30
N TYR A 785 -9.03 -5.28 -8.31
CA TYR A 785 -8.58 -5.65 -6.98
C TYR A 785 -9.80 -6.10 -6.15
N TYR A 786 -10.62 -5.21 -5.64
CA TYR A 786 -11.89 -5.54 -5.01
C TYR A 786 -13.08 -5.05 -5.81
N LEU A 787 -14.15 -5.86 -5.82
CA LEU A 787 -15.47 -5.34 -6.10
C LEU A 787 -16.05 -4.75 -4.82
N ARG A 788 -16.16 -3.43 -4.80
CA ARG A 788 -16.79 -2.68 -3.71
C ARG A 788 -18.27 -2.50 -4.03
N ARG A 789 -19.13 -2.87 -3.10
CA ARG A 789 -20.57 -2.70 -3.24
C ARG A 789 -21.16 -2.00 -2.02
N LYS A 790 -22.26 -1.30 -2.21
CA LYS A 790 -22.98 -0.67 -1.11
C LYS A 790 -23.73 -1.73 -0.30
N ALA A 791 -23.64 -1.67 1.02
CA ALA A 791 -24.36 -2.62 1.88
C ALA A 791 -25.87 -2.42 1.73
N LYS A 792 -26.62 -3.49 1.44
CA LYS A 792 -28.09 -3.44 1.30
C LYS A 792 -28.82 -3.10 2.60
N HIS A 793 -28.26 -3.47 3.74
CA HIS A 793 -28.79 -3.16 5.06
C HIS A 793 -27.69 -2.56 5.91
N GLN A 794 -27.89 -1.31 6.30
CA GLN A 794 -27.08 -0.70 7.35
C GLN A 794 -27.50 -1.30 8.70
N ALA A 795 -26.56 -1.60 9.58
CA ALA A 795 -26.89 -1.97 10.95
C ALA A 795 -27.82 -0.92 11.56
N GLN A 796 -28.99 -1.34 12.05
CA GLN A 796 -29.91 -0.43 12.72
C GLN A 796 -29.21 0.17 13.92
N GLN A 797 -29.02 1.49 13.89
CA GLN A 797 -28.57 2.23 15.08
C GLN A 797 -29.75 2.41 16.01
N PHE A 798 -29.70 1.72 17.15
CA PHE A 798 -30.81 1.70 18.14
C PHE A 798 -30.83 2.90 19.10
N THR A 799 -30.10 3.96 18.85
CA THR A 799 -30.00 5.10 19.78
C THR A 799 -30.08 6.43 19.08
N ILE A 800 -31.27 6.79 18.58
CA ILE A 800 -31.64 8.19 18.26
C ILE A 800 -33.16 8.32 18.47
N GLU A 801 -33.58 9.41 19.15
CA GLU A 801 -34.98 9.76 19.37
C GLU A 801 -35.80 9.79 18.08
N PRO A 802 -37.12 9.51 18.15
CA PRO A 802 -37.93 9.09 17.01
C PRO A 802 -38.13 10.08 15.87
N ASP A 803 -37.72 11.33 15.97
CA ASP A 803 -38.12 12.36 15.02
C ASP A 803 -37.13 12.74 13.90
N LYS A 804 -35.90 12.17 13.87
CA LYS A 804 -34.99 12.38 12.72
C LYS A 804 -34.07 11.14 12.53
N LYS A 805 -34.40 10.26 11.62
CA LYS A 805 -33.55 9.16 11.19
C LYS A 805 -32.36 9.71 10.42
N ILE A 806 -31.23 9.87 11.10
CA ILE A 806 -29.95 10.16 10.48
C ILE A 806 -29.31 8.82 10.11
N LYS A 807 -29.20 8.51 8.81
CA LYS A 807 -28.42 7.39 8.31
C LYS A 807 -26.99 7.87 8.12
N VAL A 808 -26.07 7.34 8.89
CA VAL A 808 -24.62 7.58 8.73
C VAL A 808 -23.99 6.34 8.11
N GLU A 809 -23.31 6.48 7.00
CA GLU A 809 -22.50 5.39 6.43
C GLU A 809 -21.29 5.14 7.34
N THR A 810 -21.09 3.88 7.71
CA THR A 810 -19.80 3.43 8.24
C THR A 810 -18.88 3.22 7.04
N GLU A 811 -17.67 3.79 7.08
CA GLU A 811 -16.62 3.37 6.16
C GLU A 811 -16.58 1.84 6.14
N PRO A 812 -16.49 1.20 4.96
CA PRO A 812 -16.16 -0.21 4.91
C PRO A 812 -14.88 -0.41 5.71
N GLU A 813 -14.85 -1.44 6.55
CA GLU A 813 -13.64 -1.77 7.31
C GLU A 813 -12.46 -1.72 6.35
N VAL A 814 -11.62 -0.69 6.55
CA VAL A 814 -10.39 -0.56 5.78
C VAL A 814 -9.60 -1.82 6.06
N CYS A 815 -9.31 -2.58 5.04
CA CYS A 815 -8.44 -3.74 5.17
C CYS A 815 -7.08 -3.24 5.69
N GLU A 816 -6.89 -3.25 7.02
CA GLU A 816 -5.63 -2.84 7.65
C GLU A 816 -4.43 -3.66 7.14
N MET A 817 -4.72 -4.75 6.42
CA MET A 817 -3.74 -5.66 5.83
C MET A 817 -3.16 -5.17 4.49
N CYS A 818 -3.82 -4.19 3.85
CA CYS A 818 -3.40 -3.64 2.56
C CYS A 818 -2.61 -2.33 2.67
N SER A 819 -2.25 -1.89 3.87
CA SER A 819 -1.35 -0.75 4.01
C SER A 819 0.08 -1.20 3.70
N ALA A 820 0.45 -1.11 2.43
CA ALA A 820 1.84 -1.18 2.00
C ALA A 820 2.65 -0.02 2.54
#